data_cf4cfef2814e73113db593182db8b8de
#
_entry.id   cf4cfef2814e73113db593182db8b8de
#
_cell.length_a   1.000
_cell.length_b   1.000
_cell.length_c   1.000
_cell.angle_alpha   90.00
_cell.angle_beta   90.00
_cell.angle_gamma   90.00
#
_symmetry.space_group_name_H-M   'P 1'
#
loop_
_entity.id
_entity.type
_entity.pdbx_description
1 polymer ?
#
loop_
_entity_poly.entity_id
_entity_poly.type
_entity_poly.pdbx_seq_one_letter_code
_entity_poly.pdbx_strand_id
1 'polypeptide(L)'
;MNILKNYHSILLAIFLLSTACVKDSSSIQDESGITSEETSNRIELSLPHTTRISLGAKQGNEYPVYWSASDRIAVNGVASQSIEIDEDDARRAIFHFGDNYLTYPYSIIYPHSEVNSAETPKIIIPAEQSYVEGSFATESVPMCSYVSGKGEKITMRYLAGVLRFEMKAEMEGIELTSITITSESGRKLAGEFTVDVTTGEVKPTPNTSTSITYTLPKGYTLSTEKNNVFHIAVSARSLGSCNIVFKTANNNTMQMRWSASGAVKPGVIREFQPITFSQEASGELQPLESEEDSFIHRYSTIFGQVRDTDNNPIAGVAVSDGFSVVTTNEYGYYSLDVHQDAWYIFISIPAEYKIPVNKYGLPCFFKKYPGYSEWFNFTLEKLPGGKESEFMLFGLADPQVSRLTHIERFSTQVAPEIKSHSASLGKPCYGITLGDVISMGSTDLSKDILPAMRDAMHADKVGMLVFQVMGNHDNCYMTASHPVAGDNLRDINLNIQRMFEDTFGPINYSFNRGDAHIIGMKDVQWQSGDDCSTENTKTAFTEEQYNWLKADLALVPKDKIVILCVHIPIYNGGSVGDGSYRQEALSLLDEFAEAHVISGHTHYMRNYDHTKVSSSTHKIYEHAQAAVNGASWTSNINGDGVPNGYGVYHFSGNTIKDWYYKGYAEGMNKRDYQIRLYRGDAITGAAIPENDANKNGTKGYYQFGYDSGTLLANVFNSDPYWTVEVYENGKFSGNMTSLSSYHGKVTYEELIGSYVYDDPKRVPAGSECGRDFWAIGVLCGHLGMNNGGLYYKHCYQLWKYTLKNPNATIEVRATDRKGNVYKCSKITEGTDMTYALYNN
;
A
#
# COMPACT_ATOMS: atom_id res chain seq x y z
N MET A 1 -31.54 -44.70 30.63
CA MET A 1 -32.53 -44.40 29.58
C MET A 1 -33.52 -43.37 30.15
N ASN A 2 -33.06 -42.11 30.31
CA ASN A 2 -33.86 -40.94 30.73
C ASN A 2 -32.98 -39.69 30.85
N ILE A 3 -32.30 -39.30 29.76
CA ILE A 3 -31.57 -38.00 29.66
C ILE A 3 -31.73 -37.37 28.25
N LEU A 4 -32.66 -37.83 27.46
CA LEU A 4 -32.83 -37.36 26.05
C LEU A 4 -34.23 -36.75 25.77
N LYS A 5 -34.91 -36.19 26.77
CA LYS A 5 -36.23 -35.57 26.60
C LYS A 5 -36.32 -34.08 26.90
N ASN A 6 -35.23 -33.41 27.30
CA ASN A 6 -35.28 -31.98 27.66
C ASN A 6 -34.57 -31.04 26.70
N TYR A 7 -34.11 -31.51 25.52
CA TYR A 7 -33.43 -30.63 24.55
C TYR A 7 -34.32 -30.11 23.42
N HIS A 8 -35.53 -30.62 23.26
CA HIS A 8 -36.44 -30.18 22.18
C HIS A 8 -37.34 -29.00 22.53
N SER A 9 -37.41 -28.61 23.81
CA SER A 9 -38.26 -27.50 24.25
C SER A 9 -37.54 -26.17 24.35
N ILE A 10 -36.22 -26.17 24.27
CA ILE A 10 -35.40 -24.93 24.32
C ILE A 10 -35.04 -24.41 22.92
N LEU A 11 -35.05 -25.26 21.91
CA LEU A 11 -34.80 -24.82 20.52
C LEU A 11 -36.03 -24.18 19.85
N LEU A 12 -37.24 -24.35 20.38
CA LEU A 12 -38.46 -23.74 19.85
C LEU A 12 -38.76 -22.36 20.44
N ALA A 13 -38.13 -22.01 21.56
CA ALA A 13 -38.29 -20.70 22.22
C ALA A 13 -37.28 -19.64 21.72
N ILE A 14 -36.20 -20.05 21.05
CA ILE A 14 -35.18 -19.12 20.47
C ILE A 14 -35.54 -18.73 19.03
N PHE A 15 -36.48 -19.44 18.37
CA PHE A 15 -36.90 -19.14 17.01
C PHE A 15 -38.12 -18.20 16.92
N LEU A 16 -38.64 -17.72 18.05
CA LEU A 16 -39.83 -16.85 18.08
C LEU A 16 -39.56 -15.43 18.66
N LEU A 17 -38.29 -15.05 18.85
CA LEU A 17 -37.92 -13.71 19.34
C LEU A 17 -36.95 -12.95 18.44
N SER A 18 -36.77 -13.36 17.18
CA SER A 18 -35.98 -12.64 16.19
C SER A 18 -36.77 -12.13 14.97
N THR A 19 -38.08 -11.97 15.10
CA THR A 19 -38.91 -11.34 14.04
C THR A 19 -39.63 -10.12 14.57
N ALA A 20 -38.87 -9.09 14.89
CA ALA A 20 -39.43 -7.74 14.98
C ALA A 20 -38.33 -6.73 14.62
N CYS A 21 -38.62 -5.98 13.58
CA CYS A 21 -37.91 -4.82 13.04
C CYS A 21 -36.84 -5.08 11.97
N VAL A 22 -37.26 -5.63 10.86
CA VAL A 22 -36.80 -5.12 9.55
C VAL A 22 -38.07 -4.68 8.81
N LYS A 23 -38.23 -3.42 8.59
CA LYS A 23 -39.22 -2.89 7.63
C LYS A 23 -38.68 -3.17 6.23
N ASP A 24 -39.10 -4.28 5.69
CA ASP A 24 -39.00 -4.56 4.27
C ASP A 24 -39.82 -3.55 3.48
N SER A 25 -39.16 -2.84 2.60
CA SER A 25 -39.83 -2.19 1.48
C SER A 25 -40.31 -3.29 0.53
N SER A 26 -41.57 -3.55 0.55
CA SER A 26 -42.25 -4.51 -0.32
C SER A 26 -41.94 -4.23 -1.78
N SER A 27 -41.23 -5.13 -2.44
CA SER A 27 -41.24 -5.25 -3.88
C SER A 27 -42.60 -5.77 -4.31
N ILE A 28 -43.37 -4.98 -5.01
CA ILE A 28 -44.53 -5.44 -5.77
C ILE A 28 -43.96 -6.24 -6.97
N GLN A 29 -44.16 -7.53 -6.98
CA GLN A 29 -43.93 -8.34 -8.18
C GLN A 29 -45.05 -8.02 -9.20
N ASP A 30 -44.67 -7.35 -10.28
CA ASP A 30 -45.50 -7.24 -11.45
C ASP A 30 -45.10 -8.37 -12.40
N GLU A 31 -46.12 -9.24 -12.73
CA GLU A 31 -45.98 -10.33 -13.68
C GLU A 31 -45.91 -9.78 -15.11
N SER A 32 -44.82 -9.21 -15.52
CA SER A 32 -44.49 -9.03 -16.94
C SER A 32 -42.97 -9.11 -17.08
N GLY A 33 -42.50 -10.16 -17.76
CA GLY A 33 -41.09 -10.50 -17.94
C GLY A 33 -40.31 -9.45 -18.72
N ILE A 34 -39.97 -8.36 -18.04
CA ILE A 34 -38.97 -7.36 -18.43
C ILE A 34 -37.92 -7.34 -17.31
N THR A 35 -36.68 -7.62 -17.64
CA THR A 35 -35.53 -7.43 -16.74
C THR A 35 -35.54 -6.02 -16.25
N SER A 36 -35.89 -5.79 -14.96
CA SER A 36 -35.93 -4.46 -14.35
C SER A 36 -34.53 -3.86 -14.35
N GLU A 37 -34.28 -2.84 -15.15
CA GLU A 37 -33.21 -1.89 -14.94
C GLU A 37 -33.39 -1.30 -13.52
N GLU A 38 -32.32 -1.32 -12.71
CA GLU A 38 -32.40 -0.83 -11.33
C GLU A 38 -32.60 0.69 -11.34
N THR A 39 -33.81 1.12 -11.03
CA THR A 39 -34.22 2.53 -11.01
C THR A 39 -34.52 3.00 -9.59
N SER A 40 -34.16 4.24 -9.29
CA SER A 40 -34.48 4.91 -8.02
C SER A 40 -35.05 6.30 -8.28
N ASN A 41 -36.05 6.74 -7.51
CA ASN A 41 -36.55 8.10 -7.54
C ASN A 41 -36.12 8.96 -6.34
N ARG A 42 -35.15 8.47 -5.59
CA ARG A 42 -34.53 9.18 -4.48
C ARG A 42 -33.04 8.91 -4.41
N ILE A 43 -32.26 9.91 -4.03
CA ILE A 43 -30.81 9.79 -3.82
C ILE A 43 -30.49 10.34 -2.44
N GLU A 44 -29.84 9.54 -1.63
CA GLU A 44 -29.24 9.97 -0.38
C GLU A 44 -27.84 10.50 -0.65
N LEU A 45 -27.59 11.73 -0.22
CA LEU A 45 -26.27 12.35 -0.25
C LEU A 45 -25.80 12.62 1.17
N SER A 46 -24.60 12.22 1.47
CA SER A 46 -23.90 12.68 2.65
C SER A 46 -22.90 13.73 2.23
N LEU A 47 -23.06 14.94 2.74
CA LEU A 47 -21.93 15.85 2.79
C LEU A 47 -21.02 15.35 3.90
N PRO A 48 -19.73 15.33 3.67
CA PRO A 48 -18.77 14.86 4.64
C PRO A 48 -18.75 15.75 5.90
N HIS A 49 -18.59 15.17 7.05
CA HIS A 49 -18.63 15.73 8.42
C HIS A 49 -18.85 17.24 8.59
N THR A 50 -20.00 17.64 9.14
CA THR A 50 -20.52 18.96 9.54
C THR A 50 -21.07 19.82 8.40
N THR A 51 -22.32 20.29 8.54
CA THR A 51 -23.21 20.56 7.42
C THR A 51 -24.05 21.80 7.54
N ARG A 52 -24.34 22.39 6.48
CA ARG A 52 -25.33 23.33 5.86
C ARG A 52 -24.58 24.03 4.74
N ILE A 53 -25.20 24.26 3.57
CA ILE A 53 -24.59 25.13 2.56
C ILE A 53 -24.70 26.61 3.01
N SER A 54 -24.32 26.84 4.22
CA SER A 54 -23.85 28.10 4.80
C SER A 54 -22.57 27.76 5.54
N LEU A 55 -21.55 28.58 5.39
CA LEU A 55 -20.32 28.44 6.16
C LEU A 55 -20.63 28.54 7.65
N GLY A 56 -20.20 27.51 8.41
CA GLY A 56 -20.17 27.60 9.85
C GLY A 56 -18.92 28.35 10.36
N ALA A 57 -18.83 28.52 11.66
CA ALA A 57 -17.64 29.11 12.26
C ALA A 57 -16.42 28.24 11.99
N LYS A 58 -15.27 28.88 11.70
CA LYS A 58 -13.99 28.21 11.43
C LYS A 58 -13.60 27.31 12.59
N GLN A 59 -13.28 26.05 12.31
CA GLN A 59 -12.81 25.04 13.25
C GLN A 59 -11.43 24.55 12.78
N GLY A 60 -10.36 24.96 13.47
CA GLY A 60 -9.02 24.75 12.93
C GLY A 60 -8.84 25.49 11.60
N ASN A 61 -8.50 24.78 10.55
CA ASN A 61 -8.39 25.33 9.19
C ASN A 61 -9.63 25.07 8.32
N GLU A 62 -10.75 24.67 8.92
CA GLU A 62 -11.95 24.25 8.20
C GLU A 62 -13.13 25.17 8.48
N TYR A 63 -13.94 25.35 7.45
CA TYR A 63 -15.26 25.98 7.53
C TYR A 63 -16.33 24.94 7.21
N PRO A 64 -17.11 24.48 8.20
CA PRO A 64 -18.15 23.48 7.96
C PRO A 64 -19.25 24.03 7.03
N VAL A 65 -19.82 23.13 6.21
CA VAL A 65 -20.87 23.44 5.22
C VAL A 65 -22.11 22.59 5.44
N TYR A 66 -23.33 23.11 5.15
CA TYR A 66 -24.62 22.52 5.57
C TYR A 66 -25.74 22.57 4.50
N TRP A 67 -26.47 21.45 4.23
CA TRP A 67 -27.66 21.45 3.35
C TRP A 67 -28.74 22.42 3.84
N SER A 68 -29.40 23.06 2.89
CA SER A 68 -30.55 23.96 3.11
C SER A 68 -31.81 23.37 2.48
N ALA A 69 -32.98 23.66 3.04
CA ALA A 69 -34.27 23.21 2.49
C ALA A 69 -34.52 23.66 1.04
N SER A 70 -33.84 24.73 0.61
CA SER A 70 -33.93 25.25 -0.77
C SER A 70 -32.98 24.53 -1.75
N ASP A 71 -32.02 23.71 -1.27
CA ASP A 71 -31.04 23.08 -2.14
C ASP A 71 -31.67 22.07 -3.09
N ARG A 72 -31.21 22.10 -4.32
CA ARG A 72 -31.62 21.15 -5.37
C ARG A 72 -30.42 20.65 -6.13
N ILE A 73 -30.46 19.40 -6.51
CA ILE A 73 -29.43 18.76 -7.36
C ILE A 73 -30.04 18.38 -8.71
N ALA A 74 -29.23 18.24 -9.71
CA ALA A 74 -29.56 17.57 -10.95
C ALA A 74 -28.88 16.22 -11.02
N VAL A 75 -29.59 15.17 -11.43
CA VAL A 75 -29.04 13.84 -11.73
C VAL A 75 -29.40 13.50 -13.15
N ASN A 76 -28.38 13.25 -13.99
CA ASN A 76 -28.56 13.03 -15.42
C ASN A 76 -29.43 14.13 -16.09
N GLY A 77 -29.29 15.37 -15.63
CA GLY A 77 -30.08 16.52 -16.08
C GLY A 77 -31.46 16.64 -15.46
N VAL A 78 -31.93 15.68 -14.67
CA VAL A 78 -33.22 15.72 -13.99
C VAL A 78 -33.10 16.46 -12.64
N ALA A 79 -33.93 17.47 -12.41
CA ALA A 79 -33.94 18.24 -11.17
C ALA A 79 -34.60 17.46 -10.01
N SER A 80 -34.02 17.53 -8.81
CA SER A 80 -34.73 17.10 -7.60
C SER A 80 -35.89 18.08 -7.29
N GLN A 81 -37.00 17.53 -6.81
CA GLN A 81 -38.22 18.33 -6.48
C GLN A 81 -38.22 18.77 -5.02
N SER A 82 -37.69 17.94 -4.12
CA SER A 82 -37.60 18.24 -2.69
C SER A 82 -36.34 17.63 -2.09
N ILE A 83 -36.05 18.11 -0.88
CA ILE A 83 -34.95 17.64 -0.05
C ILE A 83 -35.50 17.34 1.34
N GLU A 84 -35.09 16.24 1.92
CA GLU A 84 -35.30 15.85 3.31
C GLU A 84 -33.95 15.82 4.00
N ILE A 85 -33.75 16.70 4.97
CA ILE A 85 -32.48 16.84 5.70
C ILE A 85 -32.58 16.01 6.97
N ASP A 86 -31.58 15.23 7.28
CA ASP A 86 -31.51 14.43 8.50
C ASP A 86 -31.49 15.37 9.73
N GLU A 87 -32.37 15.14 10.68
CA GLU A 87 -32.55 16.00 11.88
C GLU A 87 -31.33 15.89 12.83
N ASP A 88 -30.69 14.72 12.90
CA ASP A 88 -29.53 14.47 13.76
C ASP A 88 -28.21 14.85 13.08
N ASP A 89 -28.19 14.76 11.76
CA ASP A 89 -27.02 15.06 10.95
C ASP A 89 -27.40 15.78 9.67
N ALA A 90 -27.61 17.10 9.78
CA ALA A 90 -28.00 17.93 8.65
C ALA A 90 -27.01 17.91 7.46
N ARG A 91 -26.01 17.02 7.46
CA ARG A 91 -25.08 16.66 6.37
C ARG A 91 -25.69 15.63 5.45
N ARG A 92 -26.57 14.84 5.98
CA ARG A 92 -27.30 13.84 5.23
C ARG A 92 -28.57 14.46 4.72
N ALA A 93 -28.84 14.23 3.47
CA ALA A 93 -30.09 14.63 2.89
C ALA A 93 -30.52 13.62 1.83
N ILE A 94 -31.81 13.41 1.76
CA ILE A 94 -32.44 12.63 0.70
C ILE A 94 -33.05 13.60 -0.30
N PHE A 95 -32.64 13.52 -1.53
CA PHE A 95 -33.22 14.29 -2.64
C PHE A 95 -34.23 13.43 -3.36
N HIS A 96 -35.44 13.95 -3.51
CA HIS A 96 -36.58 13.28 -4.14
C HIS A 96 -36.80 13.83 -5.55
N PHE A 97 -37.05 12.93 -6.50
CA PHE A 97 -37.24 13.25 -7.92
C PHE A 97 -38.68 13.05 -8.38
N GLY A 98 -39.63 12.86 -7.42
CA GLY A 98 -41.06 12.65 -7.71
C GLY A 98 -41.28 11.35 -8.49
N ASP A 99 -41.93 11.47 -9.65
CA ASP A 99 -42.21 10.31 -10.52
C ASP A 99 -41.04 10.00 -11.49
N ASN A 100 -39.94 10.73 -11.41
CA ASN A 100 -38.77 10.48 -12.26
C ASN A 100 -37.88 9.39 -11.66
N TYR A 101 -37.80 8.28 -12.36
CA TYR A 101 -36.90 7.18 -12.01
C TYR A 101 -35.55 7.38 -12.71
N LEU A 102 -34.50 7.35 -11.92
CA LEU A 102 -33.12 7.56 -12.36
C LEU A 102 -32.45 6.23 -12.65
N THR A 103 -31.61 6.18 -13.67
CA THR A 103 -30.81 5.02 -14.05
C THR A 103 -29.32 5.33 -13.97
N TYR A 104 -28.52 4.32 -13.56
CA TYR A 104 -27.07 4.43 -13.57
C TYR A 104 -26.51 4.48 -15.02
N PRO A 105 -25.36 5.13 -15.22
CA PRO A 105 -24.56 5.86 -14.24
C PRO A 105 -25.21 7.21 -13.86
N TYR A 106 -24.94 7.69 -12.63
CA TYR A 106 -25.42 9.00 -12.18
C TYR A 106 -24.35 10.08 -12.38
N SER A 107 -24.71 11.09 -13.16
CA SER A 107 -24.01 12.37 -13.27
C SER A 107 -24.75 13.38 -12.39
N ILE A 108 -24.17 13.71 -11.23
CA ILE A 108 -24.80 14.54 -10.20
C ILE A 108 -24.17 15.94 -10.23
N ILE A 109 -24.99 16.97 -10.28
CA ILE A 109 -24.57 18.38 -10.24
C ILE A 109 -25.35 19.12 -9.15
N TYR A 110 -24.61 19.90 -8.36
CA TYR A 110 -25.17 20.89 -7.42
C TYR A 110 -24.58 22.28 -7.73
N PRO A 111 -25.35 23.35 -7.62
CA PRO A 111 -26.81 23.37 -7.55
C PRO A 111 -27.43 22.97 -8.89
N HIS A 112 -28.69 22.54 -8.83
CA HIS A 112 -29.48 22.43 -10.07
C HIS A 112 -29.61 23.79 -10.73
N SER A 113 -29.45 23.83 -12.03
CA SER A 113 -29.74 24.98 -12.86
C SER A 113 -30.28 24.54 -14.24
N GLU A 114 -30.95 25.46 -14.95
CA GLU A 114 -31.53 25.16 -16.28
C GLU A 114 -30.48 24.75 -17.35
N VAL A 115 -29.20 25.04 -17.12
CA VAL A 115 -28.11 24.66 -18.02
C VAL A 115 -27.65 23.23 -17.84
N ASN A 116 -28.11 22.51 -16.79
CA ASN A 116 -27.73 21.12 -16.55
C ASN A 116 -28.41 20.22 -17.60
N SER A 117 -27.62 19.45 -18.30
CA SER A 117 -28.09 18.39 -19.21
C SER A 117 -27.31 17.10 -18.99
N ALA A 118 -27.88 15.98 -19.38
CA ALA A 118 -27.21 14.68 -19.26
C ALA A 118 -26.01 14.55 -20.19
N GLU A 119 -26.11 15.11 -21.41
CA GLU A 119 -25.08 14.98 -22.46
C GLU A 119 -23.89 15.91 -22.26
N THR A 120 -24.15 17.12 -21.75
CA THR A 120 -23.11 18.15 -21.55
C THR A 120 -23.33 18.81 -20.18
N PRO A 121 -22.87 18.17 -19.10
CA PRO A 121 -23.02 18.73 -17.76
C PRO A 121 -22.34 20.11 -17.68
N LYS A 122 -23.05 21.07 -17.09
CA LYS A 122 -22.58 22.43 -16.93
C LYS A 122 -22.82 22.94 -15.52
N ILE A 123 -21.98 23.87 -15.10
CA ILE A 123 -22.11 24.60 -13.84
C ILE A 123 -22.09 26.10 -14.09
N ILE A 124 -22.66 26.85 -13.15
CA ILE A 124 -22.56 28.29 -13.13
C ILE A 124 -21.88 28.74 -11.85
N ILE A 125 -20.87 29.58 -11.97
CA ILE A 125 -20.33 30.40 -10.89
C ILE A 125 -20.81 31.79 -11.15
N PRO A 126 -21.76 32.38 -10.35
CA PRO A 126 -22.35 33.64 -10.67
C PRO A 126 -21.32 34.78 -10.80
N ALA A 127 -21.42 35.58 -11.87
CA ALA A 127 -20.65 36.80 -12.02
C ALA A 127 -21.18 37.91 -11.12
N GLU A 128 -22.47 37.89 -10.83
CA GLU A 128 -23.12 38.75 -9.84
C GLU A 128 -23.42 37.92 -8.59
N GLN A 129 -22.80 38.30 -7.47
CA GLN A 129 -22.95 37.61 -6.19
C GLN A 129 -23.45 38.58 -5.13
N SER A 130 -24.22 38.10 -4.18
CA SER A 130 -24.77 38.92 -3.09
C SER A 130 -24.16 38.54 -1.75
N TYR A 131 -24.04 39.54 -0.88
CA TYR A 131 -23.57 39.35 0.49
C TYR A 131 -24.45 38.36 1.27
N VAL A 132 -23.79 37.41 1.91
CA VAL A 132 -24.38 36.53 2.91
C VAL A 132 -23.55 36.63 4.18
N GLU A 133 -24.18 36.96 5.31
CA GLU A 133 -23.47 37.14 6.57
C GLU A 133 -22.73 35.87 6.97
N GLY A 134 -21.42 35.96 7.15
CA GLY A 134 -20.54 34.87 7.55
C GLY A 134 -20.37 33.76 6.51
N SER A 135 -20.93 33.87 5.30
CA SER A 135 -20.95 32.81 4.30
C SER A 135 -20.86 33.37 2.87
N PHE A 136 -20.99 32.48 1.89
CA PHE A 136 -21.22 32.80 0.47
C PHE A 136 -22.64 32.37 0.07
N ALA A 137 -23.12 32.88 -1.06
CA ALA A 137 -24.40 32.44 -1.62
C ALA A 137 -24.33 30.95 -2.00
N THR A 138 -25.36 30.20 -1.61
CA THR A 138 -25.36 28.71 -1.72
C THR A 138 -25.12 28.22 -3.14
N GLU A 139 -25.71 28.90 -4.14
CA GLU A 139 -25.56 28.57 -5.56
C GLU A 139 -24.19 28.94 -6.15
N SER A 140 -23.34 29.68 -5.43
CA SER A 140 -22.09 30.22 -6.00
C SER A 140 -20.91 29.23 -5.96
N VAL A 141 -21.00 28.15 -5.18
CA VAL A 141 -19.96 27.14 -5.04
C VAL A 141 -20.47 25.79 -5.52
N PRO A 142 -20.45 25.54 -6.85
CA PRO A 142 -20.95 24.30 -7.42
C PRO A 142 -20.11 23.08 -7.06
N MET A 143 -20.80 21.91 -7.06
CA MET A 143 -20.22 20.59 -6.83
C MET A 143 -20.71 19.60 -7.88
N CYS A 144 -19.95 18.51 -8.10
CA CYS A 144 -20.40 17.38 -8.91
C CYS A 144 -20.04 16.04 -8.25
N SER A 145 -20.69 14.97 -8.74
CA SER A 145 -20.30 13.58 -8.46
C SER A 145 -20.64 12.69 -9.64
N TYR A 146 -19.97 11.57 -9.74
CA TYR A 146 -20.25 10.50 -10.70
C TYR A 146 -20.31 9.17 -9.97
N VAL A 147 -21.32 8.35 -10.29
CA VAL A 147 -21.57 7.04 -9.69
C VAL A 147 -21.85 6.07 -10.81
N SER A 148 -20.99 5.04 -10.98
CA SER A 148 -21.09 4.11 -12.11
C SER A 148 -22.15 3.03 -11.89
N GLY A 149 -22.46 2.68 -10.64
CA GLY A 149 -23.36 1.60 -10.31
C GLY A 149 -23.88 1.59 -8.88
N LYS A 150 -24.76 0.63 -8.59
CA LYS A 150 -25.38 0.47 -7.27
C LYS A 150 -24.36 0.06 -6.21
N GLY A 151 -24.47 0.66 -5.02
CA GLY A 151 -23.65 0.37 -3.87
C GLY A 151 -22.38 1.23 -3.77
N GLU A 152 -22.08 2.04 -4.78
CA GLU A 152 -21.02 3.04 -4.70
C GLU A 152 -21.45 4.21 -3.79
N LYS A 153 -20.51 4.68 -2.97
CA LYS A 153 -20.73 5.86 -2.13
C LYS A 153 -20.75 7.12 -3.00
N ILE A 154 -21.75 7.97 -2.80
CA ILE A 154 -21.85 9.23 -3.51
C ILE A 154 -21.07 10.30 -2.74
N THR A 155 -20.04 10.85 -3.37
CA THR A 155 -19.23 11.93 -2.79
C THR A 155 -19.24 13.14 -3.72
N MET A 156 -19.69 14.31 -3.19
CA MET A 156 -19.76 15.57 -3.94
C MET A 156 -18.38 16.25 -3.97
N ARG A 157 -17.97 16.78 -5.11
CA ARG A 157 -16.69 17.47 -5.34
C ARG A 157 -16.90 18.93 -5.58
N TYR A 158 -16.17 19.80 -4.90
CA TYR A 158 -16.19 21.22 -5.17
C TYR A 158 -15.58 21.55 -6.54
N LEU A 159 -16.18 22.50 -7.25
CA LEU A 159 -15.73 22.95 -8.58
C LEU A 159 -15.32 24.44 -8.59
N ALA A 160 -15.52 25.12 -7.47
CA ALA A 160 -15.13 26.50 -7.25
C ALA A 160 -14.28 26.64 -5.99
N GLY A 161 -13.53 27.74 -5.90
CA GLY A 161 -12.86 28.19 -4.68
C GLY A 161 -13.47 29.49 -4.18
N VAL A 162 -12.99 29.99 -3.06
CA VAL A 162 -13.52 31.22 -2.43
C VAL A 162 -12.38 32.18 -2.07
N LEU A 163 -12.58 33.47 -2.32
CA LEU A 163 -11.73 34.54 -1.81
C LEU A 163 -12.38 35.11 -0.56
N ARG A 164 -11.61 35.21 0.53
CA ARG A 164 -12.10 35.73 1.80
C ARG A 164 -11.33 36.98 2.19
N PHE A 165 -12.07 38.08 2.35
CA PHE A 165 -11.56 39.38 2.74
C PHE A 165 -12.02 39.73 4.15
N GLU A 166 -11.11 40.20 4.98
CA GLU A 166 -11.42 40.88 6.24
C GLU A 166 -11.15 42.37 6.10
N MET A 167 -12.12 43.19 6.42
CA MET A 167 -12.02 44.65 6.26
C MET A 167 -12.67 45.40 7.41
N LYS A 168 -12.03 46.46 7.85
CA LYS A 168 -12.62 47.50 8.70
C LYS A 168 -12.53 48.89 8.05
N ALA A 169 -13.32 49.85 8.52
CA ALA A 169 -13.20 51.20 8.06
C ALA A 169 -12.18 52.02 8.86
N GLU A 170 -11.57 53.00 8.20
CA GLU A 170 -10.70 54.00 8.88
C GLU A 170 -11.53 54.96 9.73
N MET A 171 -12.77 55.25 9.32
CA MET A 171 -13.73 56.11 9.98
C MET A 171 -15.16 55.54 9.98
N GLU A 172 -15.98 56.01 10.91
CA GLU A 172 -17.41 55.62 10.94
C GLU A 172 -18.21 56.13 9.74
N GLY A 173 -19.33 55.44 9.44
CA GLY A 173 -20.29 55.83 8.42
C GLY A 173 -19.89 55.49 6.99
N ILE A 174 -18.87 54.65 6.77
CA ILE A 174 -18.54 54.14 5.46
C ILE A 174 -19.52 53.05 5.05
N GLU A 175 -20.47 53.39 4.16
CA GLU A 175 -21.45 52.46 3.58
C GLU A 175 -20.82 51.80 2.33
N LEU A 176 -20.42 50.52 2.42
CA LEU A 176 -19.89 49.75 1.30
C LEU A 176 -21.05 49.18 0.46
N THR A 177 -21.00 49.34 -0.85
CA THR A 177 -22.07 48.90 -1.77
C THR A 177 -21.67 47.73 -2.63
N SER A 178 -20.37 47.64 -3.02
CA SER A 178 -19.91 46.54 -3.87
C SER A 178 -18.41 46.28 -3.74
N ILE A 179 -18.03 45.05 -4.06
CA ILE A 179 -16.64 44.60 -4.28
C ILE A 179 -16.58 44.03 -5.69
N THR A 180 -15.78 44.62 -6.57
CA THR A 180 -15.63 44.12 -7.94
C THR A 180 -14.23 43.56 -8.13
N ILE A 181 -14.12 42.29 -8.59
CA ILE A 181 -12.88 41.60 -8.88
C ILE A 181 -12.77 41.44 -10.37
N THR A 182 -11.66 41.89 -10.98
CA THR A 182 -11.44 41.78 -12.42
C THR A 182 -10.05 41.22 -12.70
N SER A 183 -9.97 40.17 -13.53
CA SER A 183 -8.70 39.60 -13.94
C SER A 183 -8.03 40.52 -14.97
N GLU A 184 -6.79 40.95 -14.70
CA GLU A 184 -5.97 41.79 -15.59
C GLU A 184 -5.53 41.04 -16.84
N SER A 185 -5.40 39.72 -16.75
CA SER A 185 -4.95 38.84 -17.84
C SER A 185 -6.10 38.22 -18.64
N GLY A 186 -7.34 38.65 -18.40
CA GLY A 186 -8.52 38.13 -19.10
C GLY A 186 -8.92 36.69 -18.73
N ARG A 187 -8.44 36.18 -17.61
CA ARG A 187 -8.84 34.88 -17.09
C ARG A 187 -10.29 34.87 -16.71
N LYS A 188 -10.94 33.70 -16.85
CA LYS A 188 -12.35 33.53 -16.59
C LYS A 188 -12.57 33.25 -15.11
N LEU A 189 -13.22 34.22 -14.42
CA LEU A 189 -13.43 34.14 -12.96
C LEU A 189 -14.77 33.51 -12.62
N ALA A 190 -15.78 33.71 -13.46
CA ALA A 190 -17.16 33.34 -13.24
C ALA A 190 -17.89 33.02 -14.55
N GLY A 191 -19.18 32.68 -14.49
CA GLY A 191 -20.02 32.34 -15.62
C GLY A 191 -20.30 30.86 -15.78
N GLU A 192 -20.57 30.42 -17.00
CA GLU A 192 -20.93 29.06 -17.34
C GLU A 192 -19.67 28.25 -17.72
N PHE A 193 -19.53 27.08 -17.14
CA PHE A 193 -18.45 26.12 -17.44
C PHE A 193 -19.06 24.76 -17.78
N THR A 194 -18.50 24.06 -18.75
CA THR A 194 -18.74 22.62 -18.90
C THR A 194 -17.94 21.87 -17.84
N VAL A 195 -18.47 20.77 -17.36
CA VAL A 195 -17.82 19.92 -16.38
C VAL A 195 -17.77 18.48 -16.85
N ASP A 196 -16.60 17.86 -16.74
CA ASP A 196 -16.47 16.41 -16.75
C ASP A 196 -16.73 15.91 -15.33
N VAL A 197 -17.89 15.30 -15.10
CA VAL A 197 -18.30 14.86 -13.75
C VAL A 197 -17.48 13.70 -13.23
N THR A 198 -16.78 12.97 -14.11
CA THR A 198 -15.92 11.86 -13.72
C THR A 198 -14.58 12.33 -13.17
N THR A 199 -14.03 13.39 -13.76
CA THR A 199 -12.75 13.98 -13.36
C THR A 199 -12.87 15.23 -12.51
N GLY A 200 -14.01 15.93 -12.54
CA GLY A 200 -14.18 17.26 -11.96
C GLY A 200 -13.54 18.38 -12.78
N GLU A 201 -13.02 18.11 -13.98
CA GLU A 201 -12.43 19.13 -14.84
C GLU A 201 -13.50 20.11 -15.33
N VAL A 202 -13.24 21.42 -15.20
CA VAL A 202 -14.11 22.48 -15.69
C VAL A 202 -13.48 23.24 -16.85
N LYS A 203 -14.25 23.49 -17.92
CA LYS A 203 -13.82 24.27 -19.11
C LYS A 203 -14.75 25.45 -19.33
N PRO A 204 -14.19 26.66 -19.58
CA PRO A 204 -15.02 27.83 -19.80
C PRO A 204 -15.80 27.72 -21.11
N THR A 205 -17.08 28.13 -21.08
CA THR A 205 -17.87 28.32 -22.27
C THR A 205 -17.74 29.79 -22.77
N PRO A 206 -18.34 30.14 -23.89
CA PRO A 206 -18.45 31.56 -24.31
C PRO A 206 -19.15 32.46 -23.28
N ASN A 207 -20.01 31.90 -22.42
CA ASN A 207 -20.81 32.63 -21.41
C ASN A 207 -20.04 32.81 -20.07
N THR A 208 -18.75 32.92 -20.10
CA THR A 208 -17.93 33.19 -18.91
C THR A 208 -17.52 34.65 -18.80
N SER A 209 -17.30 35.11 -17.56
CA SER A 209 -16.89 36.46 -17.22
C SER A 209 -15.46 36.53 -16.72
N THR A 210 -14.79 37.63 -17.02
CA THR A 210 -13.47 38.00 -16.46
C THR A 210 -13.59 38.86 -15.21
N SER A 211 -14.82 39.17 -14.79
CA SER A 211 -15.10 40.00 -13.62
C SER A 211 -16.24 39.40 -12.78
N ILE A 212 -16.18 39.65 -11.49
CA ILE A 212 -17.24 39.34 -10.51
C ILE A 212 -17.62 40.63 -9.79
N THR A 213 -18.93 40.87 -9.65
CA THR A 213 -19.46 41.93 -8.82
C THR A 213 -20.14 41.31 -7.60
N TYR A 214 -19.67 41.65 -6.42
CA TYR A 214 -20.26 41.26 -5.16
C TYR A 214 -20.98 42.44 -4.52
N THR A 215 -22.27 42.33 -4.37
CA THR A 215 -23.17 43.41 -3.93
C THR A 215 -23.54 43.26 -2.46
N LEU A 216 -23.47 44.36 -1.72
CA LEU A 216 -23.82 44.41 -0.31
C LEU A 216 -25.25 44.98 -0.13
N PRO A 217 -25.94 44.63 0.97
CA PRO A 217 -27.26 45.22 1.28
C PRO A 217 -27.18 46.74 1.41
N LYS A 218 -28.23 47.42 1.00
CA LYS A 218 -28.34 48.87 1.18
C LYS A 218 -28.19 49.24 2.67
N GLY A 219 -27.30 50.18 2.97
CA GLY A 219 -27.02 50.61 4.32
C GLY A 219 -25.99 49.76 5.06
N TYR A 220 -25.28 48.89 4.35
CA TYR A 220 -24.22 48.09 4.95
C TYR A 220 -23.01 48.94 5.32
N THR A 221 -22.83 49.17 6.61
CA THR A 221 -21.80 50.07 7.13
C THR A 221 -20.65 49.27 7.68
N LEU A 222 -19.42 49.58 7.26
CA LEU A 222 -18.21 48.96 7.76
C LEU A 222 -17.94 49.41 9.21
N SER A 223 -17.59 48.45 10.06
CA SER A 223 -17.17 48.73 11.42
C SER A 223 -15.74 49.28 11.45
N THR A 224 -15.48 50.20 12.39
CA THR A 224 -14.14 50.71 12.68
C THR A 224 -13.38 49.82 13.67
N GLU A 225 -14.12 49.02 14.46
CA GLU A 225 -13.57 48.20 15.55
C GLU A 225 -13.34 46.73 15.15
N LYS A 226 -14.33 46.17 14.42
CA LYS A 226 -14.33 44.74 14.03
C LYS A 226 -14.14 44.59 12.53
N ASN A 227 -13.47 43.51 12.13
CA ASN A 227 -13.38 43.15 10.72
C ASN A 227 -14.75 42.68 10.22
N ASN A 228 -15.19 43.28 9.10
CA ASN A 228 -16.30 42.76 8.30
C ASN A 228 -15.71 41.69 7.36
N VAL A 229 -16.43 40.58 7.18
CA VAL A 229 -15.93 39.42 6.43
C VAL A 229 -16.75 39.21 5.18
N PHE A 230 -16.05 39.01 4.06
CA PHE A 230 -16.69 38.82 2.74
C PHE A 230 -16.14 37.54 2.10
N HIS A 231 -17.05 36.69 1.58
CA HIS A 231 -16.72 35.45 0.90
C HIS A 231 -17.22 35.49 -0.54
N ILE A 232 -16.33 35.45 -1.51
CA ILE A 232 -16.64 35.60 -2.94
C ILE A 232 -16.18 34.36 -3.69
N ALA A 233 -17.10 33.63 -4.30
CA ALA A 233 -16.79 32.41 -5.05
C ALA A 233 -16.13 32.77 -6.39
N VAL A 234 -15.13 32.00 -6.77
CA VAL A 234 -14.37 32.16 -8.01
C VAL A 234 -14.12 30.80 -8.68
N SER A 235 -13.86 30.78 -9.98
CA SER A 235 -13.48 29.57 -10.67
C SER A 235 -12.19 28.99 -10.06
N ALA A 236 -12.18 27.68 -9.83
CA ALA A 236 -11.01 26.98 -9.28
C ALA A 236 -9.93 26.79 -10.34
N ARG A 237 -9.16 27.83 -10.60
CA ARG A 237 -8.09 27.88 -11.60
C ARG A 237 -7.14 29.04 -11.36
N SER A 238 -6.13 29.19 -12.19
CA SER A 238 -5.29 30.39 -12.18
C SER A 238 -6.12 31.61 -12.60
N LEU A 239 -6.30 32.55 -11.68
CA LEU A 239 -7.03 33.79 -11.92
C LEU A 239 -6.15 34.86 -12.60
N GLY A 240 -4.84 34.69 -12.60
CA GLY A 240 -3.87 35.72 -12.92
C GLY A 240 -3.91 36.86 -11.89
N SER A 241 -3.19 37.95 -12.17
CA SER A 241 -3.34 39.15 -11.35
C SER A 241 -4.73 39.72 -11.44
N CYS A 242 -5.29 40.13 -10.31
CA CYS A 242 -6.63 40.68 -10.24
C CYS A 242 -6.60 42.10 -9.64
N ASN A 243 -7.42 42.99 -10.22
CA ASN A 243 -7.78 44.25 -9.63
C ASN A 243 -9.07 44.11 -8.82
N ILE A 244 -9.07 44.55 -7.56
CA ILE A 244 -10.18 44.46 -6.64
C ILE A 244 -10.60 45.90 -6.23
N VAL A 245 -11.82 46.26 -6.56
CA VAL A 245 -12.35 47.60 -6.29
C VAL A 245 -13.46 47.54 -5.24
N PHE A 246 -13.26 48.19 -4.12
CA PHE A 246 -14.23 48.37 -3.05
C PHE A 246 -14.91 49.72 -3.27
N LYS A 247 -16.24 49.75 -3.41
CA LYS A 247 -16.99 50.94 -3.74
C LYS A 247 -18.03 51.25 -2.66
N THR A 248 -18.13 52.54 -2.29
CA THR A 248 -19.08 53.04 -1.30
C THR A 248 -20.32 53.68 -1.94
N ALA A 249 -21.37 53.91 -1.15
CA ALA A 249 -22.60 54.59 -1.57
C ALA A 249 -22.34 56.00 -2.13
N ASN A 250 -21.32 56.70 -1.69
CA ASN A 250 -20.89 58.00 -2.19
C ASN A 250 -19.97 57.94 -3.41
N ASN A 251 -19.86 56.76 -4.05
CA ASN A 251 -18.96 56.47 -5.19
C ASN A 251 -17.45 56.61 -4.88
N ASN A 252 -17.03 56.75 -3.63
CA ASN A 252 -15.64 56.67 -3.26
C ASN A 252 -15.16 55.21 -3.46
N THR A 253 -13.89 55.03 -3.86
CA THR A 253 -13.32 53.69 -4.11
C THR A 253 -12.02 53.50 -3.36
N MET A 254 -11.73 52.25 -3.02
CA MET A 254 -10.38 51.80 -2.72
C MET A 254 -10.04 50.69 -3.70
N GLN A 255 -8.84 50.73 -4.26
CA GLN A 255 -8.35 49.74 -5.24
C GLN A 255 -7.21 48.94 -4.66
N MET A 256 -7.39 47.62 -4.68
CA MET A 256 -6.35 46.70 -4.26
C MET A 256 -5.98 45.79 -5.43
N ARG A 257 -4.70 45.51 -5.58
CA ARG A 257 -4.24 44.57 -6.57
C ARG A 257 -3.78 43.30 -5.88
N TRP A 258 -4.14 42.17 -6.43
CA TRP A 258 -3.60 40.88 -6.03
C TRP A 258 -2.76 40.30 -7.16
N SER A 259 -1.44 40.22 -6.94
CA SER A 259 -0.49 39.66 -7.90
C SER A 259 -0.43 38.14 -7.72
N ALA A 260 -1.49 37.44 -8.19
CA ALA A 260 -1.60 36.00 -8.01
C ALA A 260 -0.54 35.24 -8.80
N SER A 261 0.32 34.51 -8.14
CA SER A 261 1.25 33.56 -8.74
C SER A 261 0.70 32.13 -8.85
N GLY A 262 -0.45 31.84 -8.31
CA GLY A 262 -1.04 30.51 -8.22
C GLY A 262 -2.53 30.42 -8.56
N ALA A 263 -3.05 29.21 -8.64
CA ALA A 263 -4.48 28.94 -8.82
C ALA A 263 -5.20 28.98 -7.47
N VAL A 264 -6.48 29.42 -7.50
CA VAL A 264 -7.40 29.10 -6.42
C VAL A 264 -7.86 27.65 -6.63
N LYS A 265 -7.72 26.82 -5.62
CA LYS A 265 -8.03 25.39 -5.71
C LYS A 265 -9.54 25.15 -5.44
N PRO A 266 -10.12 24.05 -5.95
CA PRO A 266 -11.48 23.66 -5.61
C PRO A 266 -11.63 23.44 -4.10
N GLY A 267 -12.70 24.00 -3.50
CA GLY A 267 -12.95 23.86 -2.08
C GLY A 267 -12.04 24.69 -1.15
N VAL A 268 -11.07 25.41 -1.69
CA VAL A 268 -10.13 26.23 -0.90
C VAL A 268 -10.69 27.63 -0.69
N ILE A 269 -10.54 28.14 0.53
CA ILE A 269 -10.76 29.53 0.87
C ILE A 269 -9.40 30.24 0.93
N ARG A 270 -9.15 31.12 -0.03
CA ARG A 270 -7.97 31.98 -0.03
C ARG A 270 -8.23 33.20 0.86
N GLU A 271 -7.58 33.24 2.00
CA GLU A 271 -7.65 34.34 2.95
C GLU A 271 -6.58 35.39 2.66
N PHE A 272 -6.93 36.66 2.91
CA PHE A 272 -5.99 37.77 2.81
C PHE A 272 -5.75 38.44 4.18
N GLN A 273 -4.62 39.12 4.33
CA GLN A 273 -4.36 39.96 5.48
C GLN A 273 -5.49 41.00 5.64
N PRO A 274 -5.94 41.24 6.88
CA PRO A 274 -6.99 42.23 7.12
C PRO A 274 -6.61 43.61 6.57
N ILE A 275 -7.54 44.25 5.88
CA ILE A 275 -7.35 45.56 5.24
C ILE A 275 -8.20 46.63 5.95
N THR A 276 -7.71 47.87 5.89
CA THR A 276 -8.50 49.03 6.35
C THR A 276 -8.95 49.83 5.14
N PHE A 277 -10.27 50.00 4.99
CA PHE A 277 -10.80 50.83 3.90
C PHE A 277 -10.40 52.28 4.12
N SER A 278 -9.72 52.87 3.16
CA SER A 278 -9.42 54.29 3.08
C SER A 278 -9.78 54.81 1.70
N GLN A 279 -10.46 55.96 1.64
CA GLN A 279 -10.94 56.51 0.38
C GLN A 279 -9.80 56.88 -0.55
N GLU A 280 -9.99 56.60 -1.87
CA GLU A 280 -8.99 56.82 -2.92
C GLU A 280 -7.67 56.13 -2.73
N ALA A 281 -7.56 55.23 -1.77
CA ALA A 281 -6.35 54.44 -1.52
C ALA A 281 -6.17 53.33 -2.58
N SER A 282 -4.91 52.96 -2.80
CA SER A 282 -4.52 51.82 -3.61
C SER A 282 -3.41 51.04 -2.92
N GLY A 283 -3.36 49.73 -3.16
CA GLY A 283 -2.35 48.87 -2.56
C GLY A 283 -2.33 47.46 -3.12
N GLU A 284 -1.44 46.61 -2.60
CA GLU A 284 -1.36 45.20 -2.90
C GLU A 284 -2.00 44.38 -1.79
N LEU A 285 -2.86 43.43 -2.16
CA LEU A 285 -3.39 42.43 -1.24
C LEU A 285 -2.33 41.38 -0.96
N GLN A 286 -2.09 41.12 0.29
CA GLN A 286 -1.19 40.09 0.73
C GLN A 286 -2.03 38.87 1.19
N PRO A 287 -1.80 37.68 0.62
CA PRO A 287 -2.39 36.46 1.17
C PRO A 287 -1.97 36.32 2.64
N LEU A 288 -2.89 35.77 3.45
CA LEU A 288 -2.54 35.38 4.79
C LEU A 288 -1.56 34.21 4.69
N GLU A 289 -0.33 34.43 5.10
CA GLU A 289 0.66 33.36 5.16
C GLU A 289 0.28 32.41 6.32
N SER A 290 -0.32 31.29 5.99
CA SER A 290 -0.46 30.18 6.92
C SER A 290 0.32 28.99 6.37
N GLU A 291 0.89 28.17 7.24
CA GLU A 291 1.53 26.93 6.82
C GLU A 291 0.53 25.99 6.12
N GLU A 292 -0.77 26.23 6.29
CA GLU A 292 -1.87 25.46 5.74
C GLU A 292 -2.95 26.36 5.13
N ASP A 293 -3.44 26.05 3.94
CA ASP A 293 -4.61 26.71 3.34
C ASP A 293 -5.88 26.46 4.18
N SER A 294 -6.81 27.41 4.22
CA SER A 294 -8.14 27.19 4.81
C SER A 294 -9.10 26.57 3.80
N PHE A 295 -9.98 25.68 4.24
CA PHE A 295 -10.83 24.88 3.35
C PHE A 295 -12.31 25.09 3.64
N ILE A 296 -13.15 24.97 2.60
CA ILE A 296 -14.61 24.92 2.74
C ILE A 296 -14.99 23.64 3.48
N HIS A 297 -14.25 22.57 3.30
CA HIS A 297 -14.45 21.32 4.03
C HIS A 297 -13.34 20.29 3.74
N ARG A 298 -13.04 19.45 4.75
CA ARG A 298 -12.10 18.34 4.70
C ARG A 298 -12.70 17.13 3.98
N TYR A 299 -12.70 17.11 2.67
CA TYR A 299 -12.90 15.91 1.88
C TYR A 299 -12.14 15.97 0.59
N SER A 300 -11.59 15.05 0.49
CA SER A 300 -11.04 13.81 0.09
C SER A 300 -11.05 13.60 -1.44
N THR A 301 -11.54 14.53 -2.26
CA THR A 301 -11.21 14.52 -3.66
C THR A 301 -9.97 15.37 -3.88
N ILE A 302 -8.88 14.70 -4.17
CA ILE A 302 -7.67 15.36 -4.62
C ILE A 302 -7.66 15.45 -6.14
N PHE A 303 -6.93 16.42 -6.63
CA PHE A 303 -6.68 16.61 -8.05
C PHE A 303 -5.18 16.62 -8.28
N GLY A 304 -4.77 16.29 -9.48
CA GLY A 304 -3.35 16.37 -9.80
C GLY A 304 -3.08 16.21 -11.27
N GLN A 305 -1.82 16.38 -11.61
CA GLN A 305 -1.31 16.15 -12.93
C GLN A 305 0.00 15.42 -12.85
N VAL A 306 0.17 14.41 -13.69
CA VAL A 306 1.45 13.73 -13.90
C VAL A 306 2.05 14.24 -15.20
N ARG A 307 3.28 14.74 -15.13
CA ARG A 307 4.04 15.30 -16.25
C ARG A 307 5.45 14.75 -16.27
N ASP A 308 6.10 14.84 -17.43
CA ASP A 308 7.56 14.65 -17.49
C ASP A 308 8.31 15.96 -17.16
N THR A 309 9.64 15.86 -17.08
CA THR A 309 10.51 17.03 -16.83
C THR A 309 10.48 18.07 -17.95
N ASP A 310 10.04 17.70 -19.14
CA ASP A 310 9.85 18.61 -20.28
C ASP A 310 8.43 19.23 -20.28
N ASN A 311 7.67 19.01 -19.19
CA ASN A 311 6.32 19.51 -18.99
C ASN A 311 5.25 18.87 -19.90
N ASN A 312 5.54 17.74 -20.56
CA ASN A 312 4.56 16.98 -21.32
C ASN A 312 3.67 16.17 -20.37
N PRO A 313 2.35 16.11 -20.61
CA PRO A 313 1.46 15.27 -19.80
C PRO A 313 1.76 13.79 -20.01
N ILE A 314 1.56 12.99 -18.95
CA ILE A 314 1.68 11.55 -19.03
C ILE A 314 0.29 10.93 -18.77
N ALA A 315 -0.30 10.35 -19.79
CA ALA A 315 -1.59 9.68 -19.74
C ALA A 315 -1.46 8.24 -19.22
N GLY A 316 -2.53 7.71 -18.64
CA GLY A 316 -2.64 6.30 -18.22
C GLY A 316 -1.78 5.93 -17.01
N VAL A 317 -1.25 6.89 -16.27
CA VAL A 317 -0.54 6.64 -15.01
C VAL A 317 -1.54 6.29 -13.93
N ALA A 318 -1.37 5.14 -13.30
CA ALA A 318 -2.18 4.77 -12.14
C ALA A 318 -1.80 5.65 -10.93
N VAL A 319 -2.81 6.25 -10.32
CA VAL A 319 -2.70 7.06 -9.10
C VAL A 319 -3.57 6.45 -8.03
N SER A 320 -3.07 6.36 -6.82
CA SER A 320 -3.73 5.66 -5.73
C SER A 320 -3.50 6.34 -4.38
N ASP A 321 -4.39 6.01 -3.44
CA ASP A 321 -4.31 6.33 -2.02
C ASP A 321 -4.08 5.08 -1.14
N GLY A 322 -3.88 3.90 -1.77
CA GLY A 322 -3.75 2.60 -1.10
C GLY A 322 -5.08 1.86 -0.92
N PHE A 323 -6.21 2.48 -1.31
CA PHE A 323 -7.56 1.92 -1.25
C PHE A 323 -8.26 1.96 -2.61
N SER A 324 -8.11 3.06 -3.34
CA SER A 324 -8.67 3.28 -4.66
C SER A 324 -7.58 3.51 -5.69
N VAL A 325 -7.87 3.21 -6.95
CA VAL A 325 -6.95 3.43 -8.07
C VAL A 325 -7.68 4.15 -9.19
N VAL A 326 -7.11 5.23 -9.71
CA VAL A 326 -7.57 5.97 -10.90
C VAL A 326 -6.42 6.12 -11.90
N THR A 327 -6.72 6.54 -13.12
CA THR A 327 -5.69 6.80 -14.13
C THR A 327 -5.71 8.24 -14.59
N THR A 328 -4.55 8.75 -15.01
CA THR A 328 -4.46 10.06 -15.64
C THR A 328 -5.07 10.04 -17.06
N ASN A 329 -5.78 11.12 -17.42
CA ASN A 329 -6.33 11.32 -18.76
C ASN A 329 -5.24 11.74 -19.78
N GLU A 330 -5.62 12.01 -21.04
CA GLU A 330 -4.70 12.41 -22.12
C GLU A 330 -3.90 13.69 -21.82
N TYR A 331 -4.37 14.53 -20.90
CA TYR A 331 -3.69 15.74 -20.42
C TYR A 331 -2.91 15.53 -19.13
N GLY A 332 -2.74 14.27 -18.70
CA GLY A 332 -2.06 13.90 -17.46
C GLY A 332 -2.82 14.23 -16.20
N TYR A 333 -4.07 14.70 -16.26
CA TYR A 333 -4.88 15.05 -15.09
C TYR A 333 -5.58 13.83 -14.53
N TYR A 334 -5.75 13.82 -13.21
CA TYR A 334 -6.55 12.85 -12.48
C TYR A 334 -7.35 13.52 -11.36
N SER A 335 -8.39 12.85 -10.91
CA SER A 335 -9.04 13.11 -9.62
C SER A 335 -9.23 11.81 -8.89
N LEU A 336 -9.06 11.81 -7.57
CA LEU A 336 -9.17 10.64 -6.72
C LEU A 336 -9.96 11.00 -5.47
N ASP A 337 -11.02 10.24 -5.20
CA ASP A 337 -11.72 10.31 -3.92
C ASP A 337 -10.90 9.51 -2.91
N VAL A 338 -10.24 10.20 -2.01
CA VAL A 338 -9.29 9.63 -1.06
C VAL A 338 -10.03 8.97 0.09
N HIS A 339 -9.62 7.77 0.43
CA HIS A 339 -10.18 7.04 1.56
C HIS A 339 -9.82 7.74 2.89
N GLN A 340 -10.71 7.68 3.88
CA GLN A 340 -10.52 8.34 5.19
C GLN A 340 -9.25 7.90 5.93
N ASP A 341 -8.77 6.68 5.70
CA ASP A 341 -7.59 6.11 6.35
C ASP A 341 -6.34 6.24 5.50
N ALA A 342 -6.43 6.86 4.31
CA ALA A 342 -5.28 7.08 3.45
C ALA A 342 -4.22 7.95 4.12
N TRP A 343 -2.95 7.58 3.93
CA TRP A 343 -1.80 8.28 4.50
C TRP A 343 -0.93 8.94 3.45
N TYR A 344 -0.95 8.37 2.24
CA TYR A 344 -0.19 8.84 1.08
C TYR A 344 -1.04 8.84 -0.18
N ILE A 345 -0.70 9.73 -1.09
CA ILE A 345 -1.10 9.66 -2.50
C ILE A 345 0.15 9.27 -3.28
N PHE A 346 0.04 8.27 -4.13
CA PHE A 346 1.16 7.74 -4.87
C PHE A 346 0.79 7.34 -6.30
N ILE A 347 1.82 7.15 -7.11
CA ILE A 347 1.67 6.72 -8.50
C ILE A 347 2.39 5.39 -8.72
N SER A 348 1.81 4.53 -9.56
CA SER A 348 2.55 3.38 -10.11
C SER A 348 3.47 3.90 -11.22
N ILE A 349 4.78 3.90 -10.95
CA ILE A 349 5.78 4.48 -11.88
C ILE A 349 5.74 3.72 -13.21
N PRO A 350 5.50 4.39 -14.37
CA PRO A 350 5.56 3.75 -15.67
C PRO A 350 6.99 3.31 -16.03
N ALA A 351 7.11 2.22 -16.79
CA ALA A 351 8.38 1.57 -17.08
C ALA A 351 9.39 2.44 -17.84
N GLU A 352 8.92 3.47 -18.54
CA GLU A 352 9.73 4.41 -19.35
C GLU A 352 10.36 5.54 -18.53
N TYR A 353 10.03 5.63 -17.24
CA TYR A 353 10.45 6.74 -16.38
C TYR A 353 11.35 6.27 -15.24
N LYS A 354 12.27 7.14 -14.84
CA LYS A 354 13.10 6.94 -13.65
C LYS A 354 12.22 6.93 -12.40
N ILE A 355 12.61 6.12 -11.43
CA ILE A 355 12.00 6.16 -10.10
C ILE A 355 12.54 7.40 -9.39
N PRO A 356 11.68 8.33 -8.94
CA PRO A 356 12.12 9.47 -8.13
C PRO A 356 12.74 8.99 -6.81
N VAL A 357 13.70 9.76 -6.31
CA VAL A 357 14.50 9.41 -5.12
C VAL A 357 14.36 10.51 -4.07
N ASN A 358 14.10 10.14 -2.83
CA ASN A 358 14.07 11.09 -1.72
C ASN A 358 15.48 11.39 -1.17
N LYS A 359 15.58 12.31 -0.22
CA LYS A 359 16.83 12.69 0.45
C LYS A 359 17.55 11.55 1.20
N TYR A 360 16.86 10.45 1.42
CA TYR A 360 17.38 9.24 2.09
C TYR A 360 17.83 8.16 1.08
N GLY A 361 17.83 8.48 -0.22
CA GLY A 361 18.23 7.55 -1.27
C GLY A 361 17.25 6.39 -1.49
N LEU A 362 15.99 6.55 -1.12
CA LEU A 362 14.94 5.56 -1.30
C LEU A 362 13.94 5.99 -2.38
N PRO A 363 13.18 5.06 -2.99
CA PRO A 363 12.10 5.38 -3.94
C PRO A 363 11.10 6.39 -3.36
N CYS A 364 10.74 7.40 -4.14
CA CYS A 364 9.84 8.47 -3.72
C CYS A 364 8.75 8.71 -4.79
N PHE A 365 7.84 7.77 -4.91
CA PHE A 365 6.72 7.80 -5.85
C PHE A 365 5.42 8.28 -5.19
N PHE A 366 5.49 8.81 -3.99
CA PHE A 366 4.38 9.17 -3.13
C PHE A 366 4.54 10.55 -2.49
N LYS A 367 3.43 11.10 -2.04
CA LYS A 367 3.36 12.32 -1.23
C LYS A 367 2.44 12.09 -0.04
N LYS A 368 2.80 12.59 1.13
CA LYS A 368 1.96 12.47 2.32
C LYS A 368 0.63 13.19 2.08
N TYR A 369 -0.48 12.52 2.41
CA TYR A 369 -1.80 13.11 2.32
C TYR A 369 -2.09 13.90 3.60
N PRO A 370 -2.29 15.22 3.52
CA PRO A 370 -2.48 16.04 4.71
C PRO A 370 -3.89 15.97 5.30
N GLY A 371 -4.77 15.14 4.71
CA GLY A 371 -6.16 14.98 5.16
C GLY A 371 -7.13 16.00 4.56
N TYR A 372 -6.77 16.69 3.49
CA TYR A 372 -7.61 17.68 2.83
C TYR A 372 -7.38 17.73 1.31
N SER A 373 -8.32 18.35 0.59
CA SER A 373 -8.24 18.48 -0.87
C SER A 373 -7.06 19.38 -1.27
N GLU A 374 -6.15 18.84 -2.05
CA GLU A 374 -4.96 19.54 -2.56
C GLU A 374 -4.63 19.07 -3.99
N TRP A 375 -3.78 19.83 -4.69
CA TRP A 375 -3.20 19.43 -5.94
C TRP A 375 -1.95 18.56 -5.72
N PHE A 376 -2.05 17.28 -6.04
CA PHE A 376 -0.94 16.33 -5.97
C PHE A 376 -0.34 16.13 -7.37
N ASN A 377 0.58 17.00 -7.77
CA ASN A 377 1.26 16.88 -9.04
C ASN A 377 2.50 16.00 -8.91
N PHE A 378 2.74 15.14 -9.90
CA PHE A 378 3.94 14.34 -10.00
C PHE A 378 4.71 14.70 -11.25
N THR A 379 6.05 14.77 -11.13
CA THR A 379 6.95 15.01 -12.26
C THR A 379 7.91 13.84 -12.38
N LEU A 380 7.98 13.25 -13.56
CA LEU A 380 8.80 12.08 -13.83
C LEU A 380 9.85 12.40 -14.89
N GLU A 381 11.07 11.91 -14.68
CA GLU A 381 12.15 12.00 -15.65
C GLU A 381 12.17 10.73 -16.52
N LYS A 382 12.21 10.90 -17.86
CA LYS A 382 12.30 9.77 -18.78
C LYS A 382 13.62 9.02 -18.63
N LEU A 383 13.57 7.70 -18.74
CA LEU A 383 14.77 6.89 -18.91
C LEU A 383 15.44 7.22 -20.27
N PRO A 384 16.74 7.46 -20.31
CA PRO A 384 17.43 7.86 -21.56
C PRO A 384 17.28 6.85 -22.72
N GLY A 385 17.11 5.57 -22.40
CA GLY A 385 16.91 4.49 -23.37
C GLY A 385 15.44 4.06 -23.51
N GLY A 386 14.50 4.75 -22.88
CA GLY A 386 13.11 4.30 -22.74
C GLY A 386 12.96 3.10 -21.82
N LYS A 387 11.93 2.29 -22.04
CA LYS A 387 11.66 1.10 -21.25
C LYS A 387 12.82 0.09 -21.29
N GLU A 388 13.26 -0.37 -20.13
CA GLU A 388 14.32 -1.37 -19.98
C GLU A 388 13.87 -2.73 -20.54
N SER A 389 14.68 -3.34 -21.42
CA SER A 389 14.41 -4.67 -21.96
C SER A 389 14.78 -5.79 -21.01
N GLU A 390 15.78 -5.54 -20.16
CA GLU A 390 16.25 -6.44 -19.12
C GLU A 390 16.60 -5.66 -17.86
N PHE A 391 16.30 -6.21 -16.69
CA PHE A 391 16.68 -5.68 -15.39
C PHE A 391 16.80 -6.79 -14.35
N MET A 392 17.37 -6.48 -13.19
CA MET A 392 17.50 -7.39 -12.06
C MET A 392 16.68 -6.90 -10.88
N LEU A 393 15.97 -7.82 -10.22
CA LEU A 393 15.28 -7.56 -8.95
C LEU A 393 15.96 -8.37 -7.84
N PHE A 394 16.33 -7.70 -6.75
CA PHE A 394 16.93 -8.31 -5.57
C PHE A 394 15.88 -8.40 -4.46
N GLY A 395 15.60 -9.61 -3.99
CA GLY A 395 14.71 -9.86 -2.85
C GLY A 395 15.50 -9.97 -1.55
N LEU A 396 15.24 -9.08 -0.60
CA LEU A 396 15.92 -8.99 0.69
C LEU A 396 14.96 -9.40 1.79
N ALA A 397 14.92 -10.69 2.12
CA ALA A 397 14.03 -11.20 3.14
C ALA A 397 14.58 -10.97 4.54
N ASP A 398 13.75 -10.56 5.47
CA ASP A 398 13.99 -10.62 6.91
C ASP A 398 15.36 -10.04 7.34
N PRO A 399 15.66 -8.77 7.07
CA PRO A 399 16.81 -8.13 7.68
C PRO A 399 16.75 -8.13 9.21
N GLN A 400 15.58 -8.01 9.78
CA GLN A 400 15.27 -8.13 11.22
C GLN A 400 16.31 -7.53 12.15
N VAL A 401 16.69 -6.28 11.90
CA VAL A 401 17.63 -5.58 12.77
C VAL A 401 16.96 -5.18 14.08
N SER A 402 17.60 -5.46 15.21
CA SER A 402 17.09 -5.12 16.55
C SER A 402 17.99 -4.18 17.32
N ARG A 403 19.14 -3.84 16.80
CA ARG A 403 20.14 -3.00 17.45
C ARG A 403 21.09 -2.39 16.43
N LEU A 404 21.79 -1.34 16.83
CA LEU A 404 22.73 -0.60 15.96
C LEU A 404 23.89 -1.49 15.43
N THR A 405 24.34 -2.49 16.21
CA THR A 405 25.37 -3.45 15.75
C THR A 405 24.89 -4.33 14.59
N HIS A 406 23.59 -4.64 14.50
CA HIS A 406 23.03 -5.33 13.33
C HIS A 406 23.03 -4.43 12.10
N ILE A 407 22.71 -3.13 12.28
CA ILE A 407 22.76 -2.14 11.21
C ILE A 407 24.19 -1.90 10.74
N GLU A 408 25.14 -1.90 11.65
CA GLU A 408 26.55 -1.81 11.31
C GLU A 408 26.99 -3.03 10.46
N ARG A 409 26.57 -4.25 10.81
CA ARG A 409 26.82 -5.44 10.00
C ARG A 409 26.15 -5.38 8.64
N PHE A 410 24.90 -4.94 8.59
CA PHE A 410 24.21 -4.72 7.32
C PHE A 410 25.02 -3.72 6.45
N SER A 411 25.45 -2.61 7.02
CA SER A 411 26.17 -1.55 6.32
C SER A 411 27.58 -1.95 5.89
N THR A 412 28.25 -2.82 6.63
CA THR A 412 29.67 -3.21 6.39
C THR A 412 29.84 -4.53 5.67
N GLN A 413 28.83 -5.39 5.69
CA GLN A 413 28.92 -6.74 5.09
C GLN A 413 27.90 -6.94 3.98
N VAL A 414 26.61 -6.65 4.24
CA VAL A 414 25.51 -6.91 3.29
C VAL A 414 25.48 -5.88 2.17
N ALA A 415 25.37 -4.61 2.52
CA ALA A 415 25.21 -3.53 1.53
C ALA A 415 26.39 -3.43 0.55
N PRO A 416 27.65 -3.48 0.98
CA PRO A 416 28.80 -3.46 0.06
C PRO A 416 28.85 -4.67 -0.87
N GLU A 417 28.47 -5.84 -0.38
CA GLU A 417 28.43 -7.05 -1.20
C GLU A 417 27.34 -6.95 -2.28
N ILE A 418 26.12 -6.55 -1.91
CA ILE A 418 25.03 -6.30 -2.86
C ILE A 418 25.43 -5.27 -3.90
N LYS A 419 26.05 -4.16 -3.47
CA LYS A 419 26.55 -3.11 -4.38
C LYS A 419 27.59 -3.64 -5.37
N SER A 420 28.53 -4.43 -4.88
CA SER A 420 29.56 -5.05 -5.71
C SER A 420 28.94 -6.03 -6.71
N HIS A 421 28.01 -6.84 -6.25
CA HIS A 421 27.34 -7.81 -7.10
C HIS A 421 26.47 -7.13 -8.17
N SER A 422 25.63 -6.18 -7.78
CA SER A 422 24.77 -5.44 -8.72
C SER A 422 25.60 -4.75 -9.81
N ALA A 423 26.69 -4.11 -9.44
CA ALA A 423 27.61 -3.48 -10.39
C ALA A 423 28.22 -4.49 -11.38
N SER A 424 28.51 -5.72 -10.92
CA SER A 424 29.09 -6.78 -11.77
C SER A 424 28.13 -7.31 -12.84
N LEU A 425 26.81 -7.12 -12.67
CA LEU A 425 25.80 -7.63 -13.60
C LEU A 425 25.63 -6.76 -14.86
N GLY A 426 26.07 -5.50 -14.82
CA GLY A 426 26.01 -4.59 -15.97
C GLY A 426 24.60 -4.31 -16.48
N LYS A 427 23.59 -4.45 -15.62
CA LYS A 427 22.17 -4.26 -15.90
C LYS A 427 21.55 -3.32 -14.86
N PRO A 428 20.44 -2.67 -15.17
CA PRO A 428 19.65 -1.97 -14.16
C PRO A 428 19.27 -2.94 -13.03
N CYS A 429 19.44 -2.50 -11.78
CA CYS A 429 19.15 -3.29 -10.59
C CYS A 429 18.20 -2.53 -9.67
N TYR A 430 17.23 -3.24 -9.13
CA TYR A 430 16.26 -2.78 -8.16
C TYR A 430 16.19 -3.77 -7.01
N GLY A 431 15.97 -3.28 -5.80
CA GLY A 431 15.78 -4.11 -4.62
C GLY A 431 14.38 -3.98 -4.06
N ILE A 432 13.94 -5.00 -3.35
CA ILE A 432 12.74 -4.99 -2.55
C ILE A 432 12.98 -5.79 -1.28
N THR A 433 12.66 -5.22 -0.10
CA THR A 433 12.61 -6.02 1.12
C THR A 433 11.34 -6.87 1.12
N LEU A 434 11.42 -8.02 1.71
CA LEU A 434 10.29 -8.95 1.83
C LEU A 434 9.74 -8.98 3.26
N GLY A 435 9.68 -7.80 3.89
CA GLY A 435 9.20 -7.62 5.24
C GLY A 435 10.24 -7.93 6.33
N ASP A 436 9.81 -7.68 7.58
CA ASP A 436 10.62 -7.83 8.77
C ASP A 436 11.95 -7.06 8.66
N VAL A 437 11.84 -5.79 8.32
CA VAL A 437 13.00 -4.88 8.22
C VAL A 437 13.64 -4.72 9.59
N ILE A 438 12.80 -4.61 10.63
CA ILE A 438 13.24 -4.61 12.03
C ILE A 438 12.76 -5.89 12.73
N SER A 439 13.43 -6.24 13.81
CA SER A 439 12.96 -7.23 14.78
C SER A 439 12.09 -6.53 15.82
N MET A 440 11.25 -7.31 16.52
CA MET A 440 10.47 -6.82 17.65
C MET A 440 11.25 -5.83 18.49
N GLY A 441 10.68 -4.67 18.69
CA GLY A 441 11.25 -3.67 19.57
C GLY A 441 10.18 -2.88 20.29
N SER A 442 10.49 -2.37 21.47
CA SER A 442 9.69 -1.33 22.11
C SER A 442 9.59 -0.12 21.19
N THR A 443 8.58 0.72 21.36
CA THR A 443 8.45 2.01 20.66
C THR A 443 9.72 2.86 20.69
N ASP A 444 10.55 2.70 21.69
CA ASP A 444 11.82 3.44 21.83
C ASP A 444 12.89 2.89 20.88
N LEU A 445 12.96 1.56 20.66
CA LEU A 445 13.89 0.98 19.70
C LEU A 445 13.50 1.33 18.26
N SER A 446 12.22 1.38 17.92
CA SER A 446 11.79 1.71 16.56
C SER A 446 12.10 3.15 16.16
N LYS A 447 12.12 4.09 17.09
CA LYS A 447 12.48 5.49 16.81
C LYS A 447 13.92 5.66 16.32
N ASP A 448 14.84 4.83 16.82
CA ASP A 448 16.26 4.91 16.44
C ASP A 448 16.62 3.90 15.34
N ILE A 449 16.05 2.71 15.40
CA ILE A 449 16.41 1.60 14.52
C ILE A 449 15.81 1.75 13.13
N LEU A 450 14.53 2.14 13.01
CA LEU A 450 13.90 2.35 11.70
C LEU A 450 14.62 3.43 10.86
N PRO A 451 14.86 4.65 11.39
CA PRO A 451 15.60 5.67 10.65
C PRO A 451 17.03 5.23 10.31
N ALA A 452 17.72 4.55 11.23
CA ALA A 452 19.08 4.09 10.99
C ALA A 452 19.13 2.98 9.92
N MET A 453 18.15 2.07 9.90
CA MET A 453 18.06 1.06 8.85
C MET A 453 17.66 1.67 7.49
N ARG A 454 16.73 2.63 7.48
CA ARG A 454 16.45 3.44 6.28
C ARG A 454 17.73 4.04 5.70
N ASP A 455 18.55 4.66 6.53
CA ASP A 455 19.79 5.28 6.09
C ASP A 455 20.87 4.26 5.67
N ALA A 456 20.81 3.03 6.20
CA ALA A 456 21.66 1.92 5.77
C ALA A 456 21.27 1.39 4.38
N MET A 457 19.99 1.50 4.01
CA MET A 457 19.44 1.10 2.69
C MET A 457 19.59 2.17 1.61
N HIS A 458 20.25 3.29 1.88
CA HIS A 458 20.49 4.36 0.90
C HIS A 458 21.11 3.77 -0.40
N ALA A 459 20.55 4.18 -1.55
CA ALA A 459 20.97 3.64 -2.86
C ALA A 459 22.47 3.72 -3.11
N ASP A 460 23.15 4.75 -2.63
CA ASP A 460 24.62 4.86 -2.75
C ASP A 460 25.37 3.80 -1.95
N LYS A 461 24.77 3.26 -0.89
CA LYS A 461 25.39 2.21 -0.06
C LYS A 461 25.11 0.82 -0.62
N VAL A 462 23.84 0.57 -1.03
CA VAL A 462 23.37 -0.73 -1.54
C VAL A 462 23.64 -0.89 -3.04
N GLY A 463 23.80 0.21 -3.77
CA GLY A 463 24.04 0.21 -5.22
C GLY A 463 22.78 0.18 -6.07
N MET A 464 21.58 0.26 -5.46
CA MET A 464 20.29 0.31 -6.14
C MET A 464 19.21 0.89 -5.25
N LEU A 465 18.09 1.28 -5.84
CA LEU A 465 16.89 1.68 -5.10
C LEU A 465 16.21 0.46 -4.51
N VAL A 466 15.86 0.50 -3.22
CA VAL A 466 15.24 -0.61 -2.48
C VAL A 466 13.84 -0.21 -2.03
N PHE A 467 12.84 -0.87 -2.57
CA PHE A 467 11.45 -0.77 -2.13
C PHE A 467 11.23 -1.56 -0.83
N GLN A 468 10.15 -1.28 -0.10
CA GLN A 468 9.93 -1.86 1.21
C GLN A 468 8.58 -2.56 1.30
N VAL A 469 8.56 -3.77 1.83
CA VAL A 469 7.35 -4.50 2.25
C VAL A 469 7.33 -4.56 3.77
N MET A 470 6.15 -4.44 4.36
CA MET A 470 5.97 -4.51 5.81
C MET A 470 5.71 -5.94 6.26
N GLY A 471 6.49 -6.43 7.23
CA GLY A 471 6.34 -7.76 7.83
C GLY A 471 5.63 -7.74 9.19
N ASN A 472 5.52 -8.92 9.84
CA ASN A 472 4.85 -9.03 11.13
C ASN A 472 5.67 -8.41 12.28
N HIS A 473 6.98 -8.46 12.22
CA HIS A 473 7.83 -7.78 13.20
C HIS A 473 7.81 -6.25 13.01
N ASP A 474 7.67 -5.78 11.79
CA ASP A 474 7.42 -4.35 11.51
C ASP A 474 6.03 -3.89 11.96
N ASN A 475 5.07 -4.83 12.09
CA ASN A 475 3.70 -4.59 12.54
C ASN A 475 3.56 -4.69 14.07
N CYS A 476 4.64 -4.67 14.83
CA CYS A 476 4.65 -4.96 16.25
C CYS A 476 5.34 -3.87 17.06
N TYR A 477 4.63 -2.81 17.29
CA TYR A 477 5.06 -1.72 18.18
C TYR A 477 4.37 -1.75 19.55
N MET A 478 3.53 -2.79 19.79
CA MET A 478 2.82 -2.93 21.04
C MET A 478 3.64 -3.72 22.04
N THR A 479 3.90 -3.11 23.16
CA THR A 479 4.31 -3.80 24.39
C THR A 479 3.30 -3.49 25.49
N ALA A 480 3.21 -4.32 26.51
CA ALA A 480 2.36 -4.04 27.67
C ALA A 480 2.65 -2.68 28.33
N SER A 481 3.88 -2.19 28.18
CA SER A 481 4.33 -0.88 28.70
C SER A 481 4.07 0.30 27.72
N HIS A 482 3.83 0.03 26.43
CA HIS A 482 3.64 1.05 25.39
C HIS A 482 2.54 0.61 24.41
N PRO A 483 1.27 0.64 24.84
CA PRO A 483 0.16 0.27 23.97
C PRO A 483 0.01 1.32 22.86
N VAL A 484 -0.24 0.86 21.63
CA VAL A 484 -0.63 1.73 20.53
C VAL A 484 -2.08 2.16 20.75
N ALA A 485 -2.33 3.46 20.65
CA ALA A 485 -3.66 4.01 20.82
C ALA A 485 -4.60 3.57 19.66
N GLY A 486 -5.86 3.35 19.97
CA GLY A 486 -6.93 3.05 19.03
C GLY A 486 -8.18 2.54 19.76
N ASP A 487 -9.35 2.93 19.26
CA ASP A 487 -10.63 2.57 19.88
C ASP A 487 -11.07 1.13 19.50
N ASN A 488 -10.48 0.60 18.42
CA ASN A 488 -10.76 -0.72 17.88
C ASN A 488 -9.55 -1.32 17.15
N LEU A 489 -9.64 -2.58 16.74
CA LEU A 489 -8.57 -3.29 16.03
C LEU A 489 -8.12 -2.60 14.74
N ARG A 490 -9.05 -1.96 14.00
CA ARG A 490 -8.71 -1.22 12.77
C ARG A 490 -7.79 -0.05 13.07
N ASP A 491 -8.15 0.78 14.05
CA ASP A 491 -7.38 1.97 14.43
C ASP A 491 -5.99 1.58 14.92
N ILE A 492 -5.90 0.51 15.71
CA ILE A 492 -4.62 -0.01 16.20
C ILE A 492 -3.74 -0.46 15.03
N ASN A 493 -4.27 -1.25 14.10
CA ASN A 493 -3.53 -1.66 12.90
C ASN A 493 -3.07 -0.47 12.05
N LEU A 494 -3.95 0.52 11.85
CA LEU A 494 -3.61 1.75 11.12
C LEU A 494 -2.49 2.54 11.82
N ASN A 495 -2.56 2.69 13.14
CA ASN A 495 -1.56 3.45 13.87
C ASN A 495 -0.20 2.74 13.93
N ILE A 496 -0.19 1.40 13.99
CA ILE A 496 1.03 0.61 13.86
C ILE A 496 1.66 0.80 12.48
N GLN A 497 0.90 0.64 11.42
CA GLN A 497 1.44 0.75 10.06
C GLN A 497 1.96 2.14 9.72
N ARG A 498 1.33 3.23 10.25
CA ARG A 498 1.77 4.61 10.03
C ARG A 498 3.20 4.88 10.49
N MET A 499 3.68 4.18 11.53
CA MET A 499 5.07 4.29 11.97
C MET A 499 6.04 3.77 10.90
N PHE A 500 5.69 2.67 10.23
CA PHE A 500 6.44 2.14 9.09
C PHE A 500 6.31 3.07 7.87
N GLU A 501 5.10 3.51 7.57
CA GLU A 501 4.80 4.38 6.44
C GLU A 501 5.52 5.74 6.53
N ASP A 502 5.61 6.34 7.71
CA ASP A 502 6.33 7.61 7.93
C ASP A 502 7.85 7.47 7.66
N THR A 503 8.37 6.25 7.72
CA THR A 503 9.79 5.97 7.44
C THR A 503 10.03 5.59 5.98
N PHE A 504 9.15 4.76 5.39
CA PHE A 504 9.39 4.09 4.12
C PHE A 504 8.38 4.43 3.02
N GLY A 505 7.20 4.93 3.37
CA GLY A 505 6.10 5.24 2.43
C GLY A 505 5.00 4.18 2.43
N PRO A 506 4.16 4.14 1.37
CA PRO A 506 2.99 3.28 1.30
C PRO A 506 3.29 1.79 1.50
N ILE A 507 2.37 1.09 2.16
CA ILE A 507 2.47 -0.37 2.44
C ILE A 507 1.81 -1.25 1.36
N ASN A 508 0.94 -0.67 0.53
CA ASN A 508 0.35 -1.30 -0.64
C ASN A 508 0.65 -0.39 -1.83
N TYR A 509 1.42 -0.85 -2.79
CA TYR A 509 1.86 -0.06 -3.93
C TYR A 509 2.29 -0.95 -5.09
N SER A 510 2.39 -0.36 -6.27
CA SER A 510 2.94 -1.01 -7.45
C SER A 510 3.91 -0.09 -8.22
N PHE A 511 4.74 -0.69 -9.05
CA PHE A 511 5.60 0.02 -10.00
C PHE A 511 5.93 -0.88 -11.19
N ASN A 512 6.30 -0.26 -12.32
CA ASN A 512 6.60 -0.99 -13.54
C ASN A 512 8.08 -0.89 -13.91
N ARG A 513 8.70 -2.01 -14.29
CA ARG A 513 10.02 -2.06 -14.89
C ARG A 513 10.01 -3.04 -16.08
N GLY A 514 10.53 -2.62 -17.22
CA GLY A 514 10.40 -3.42 -18.43
C GLY A 514 8.94 -3.81 -18.71
N ASP A 515 8.71 -5.09 -18.88
CA ASP A 515 7.37 -5.66 -19.03
C ASP A 515 6.83 -6.28 -17.72
N ALA A 516 7.47 -6.01 -16.61
CA ALA A 516 7.03 -6.48 -15.31
C ALA A 516 6.24 -5.42 -14.54
N HIS A 517 5.13 -5.84 -13.95
CA HIS A 517 4.37 -5.10 -12.94
C HIS A 517 4.67 -5.70 -11.57
N ILE A 518 5.26 -4.90 -10.69
CA ILE A 518 5.76 -5.36 -9.39
C ILE A 518 4.94 -4.69 -8.30
N ILE A 519 4.42 -5.49 -7.39
CA ILE A 519 3.50 -5.07 -6.33
C ILE A 519 4.13 -5.40 -4.98
N GLY A 520 4.17 -4.43 -4.07
CA GLY A 520 4.49 -4.63 -2.67
C GLY A 520 3.25 -4.49 -1.81
N MET A 521 2.92 -5.51 -1.00
CA MET A 521 1.74 -5.49 -0.14
C MET A 521 2.01 -6.04 1.25
N LYS A 522 1.43 -5.37 2.26
CA LYS A 522 1.33 -5.89 3.62
C LYS A 522 0.30 -7.02 3.66
N ASP A 523 0.67 -8.18 4.21
CA ASP A 523 -0.20 -9.37 4.30
C ASP A 523 -0.38 -9.87 5.74
N VAL A 524 -0.17 -9.02 6.73
CA VAL A 524 -0.28 -9.34 8.15
C VAL A 524 -1.10 -8.29 8.89
N GLN A 525 -2.02 -8.76 9.75
CA GLN A 525 -2.87 -7.92 10.60
C GLN A 525 -2.62 -8.30 12.06
N TRP A 526 -2.40 -7.30 12.91
CA TRP A 526 -2.36 -7.52 14.35
C TRP A 526 -3.78 -7.79 14.89
N GLN A 527 -3.93 -8.76 15.81
CA GLN A 527 -5.22 -9.13 16.38
C GLN A 527 -5.30 -8.92 17.90
N SER A 528 -4.24 -9.24 18.61
CA SER A 528 -4.23 -9.17 20.08
C SER A 528 -2.81 -9.33 20.63
N GLY A 529 -2.68 -9.20 21.95
CA GLY A 529 -1.43 -9.46 22.67
C GLY A 529 -0.44 -8.29 22.64
N ASP A 530 0.73 -8.53 23.14
CA ASP A 530 1.81 -7.55 23.32
C ASP A 530 3.10 -7.93 22.56
N ASP A 531 3.02 -8.94 21.70
CA ASP A 531 4.11 -9.38 20.84
C ASP A 531 3.62 -9.69 19.43
N CYS A 532 4.54 -9.96 18.50
CA CYS A 532 4.26 -10.27 17.12
C CYS A 532 4.24 -11.76 16.82
N SER A 533 3.96 -12.58 17.78
CA SER A 533 3.80 -14.02 17.58
C SER A 533 2.68 -14.31 16.58
N THR A 534 2.75 -15.46 15.94
CA THR A 534 1.70 -15.92 15.02
C THR A 534 0.35 -16.12 15.71
N GLU A 535 0.33 -16.19 17.04
CA GLU A 535 -0.89 -16.26 17.84
C GLU A 535 -1.57 -14.90 17.96
N ASN A 536 -0.80 -13.81 17.87
CA ASN A 536 -1.26 -12.44 18.02
C ASN A 536 -1.46 -11.72 16.68
N THR A 537 -1.11 -12.36 15.56
CA THR A 537 -1.28 -11.81 14.22
C THR A 537 -2.08 -12.74 13.32
N LYS A 538 -2.83 -12.18 12.39
CA LYS A 538 -3.51 -12.92 11.32
C LYS A 538 -2.78 -12.66 10.00
N THR A 539 -2.41 -13.73 9.30
CA THR A 539 -1.93 -13.63 7.92
C THR A 539 -3.12 -13.46 6.99
N ALA A 540 -3.32 -12.25 6.51
CA ALA A 540 -4.46 -11.90 5.65
C ALA A 540 -4.22 -10.59 4.93
N PHE A 541 -4.80 -10.47 3.72
CA PHE A 541 -5.19 -9.19 3.16
C PHE A 541 -6.55 -8.79 3.75
N THR A 542 -6.79 -7.49 3.90
CA THR A 542 -8.14 -6.98 4.17
C THR A 542 -8.95 -6.94 2.87
N GLU A 543 -10.26 -6.76 2.98
CA GLU A 543 -11.12 -6.60 1.80
C GLU A 543 -10.71 -5.38 0.97
N GLU A 544 -10.36 -4.28 1.63
CA GLU A 544 -9.87 -3.07 0.98
C GLU A 544 -8.57 -3.32 0.21
N GLN A 545 -7.62 -4.06 0.81
CA GLN A 545 -6.37 -4.42 0.13
C GLN A 545 -6.61 -5.31 -1.09
N TYR A 546 -7.52 -6.27 -0.99
CA TYR A 546 -7.91 -7.12 -2.12
C TYR A 546 -8.58 -6.31 -3.23
N ASN A 547 -9.49 -5.40 -2.88
CA ASN A 547 -10.16 -4.53 -3.84
C ASN A 547 -9.16 -3.56 -4.52
N TRP A 548 -8.20 -3.05 -3.77
CA TRP A 548 -7.11 -2.25 -4.31
C TRP A 548 -6.28 -3.07 -5.31
N LEU A 549 -5.84 -4.29 -4.94
CA LEU A 549 -5.07 -5.18 -5.83
C LEU A 549 -5.83 -5.47 -7.11
N LYS A 550 -7.13 -5.74 -7.00
CA LYS A 550 -8.01 -5.99 -8.15
C LYS A 550 -8.10 -4.78 -9.07
N ALA A 551 -8.22 -3.57 -8.52
CA ALA A 551 -8.28 -2.33 -9.28
C ALA A 551 -6.95 -2.00 -9.98
N ASP A 552 -5.82 -2.20 -9.29
CA ASP A 552 -4.48 -2.00 -9.83
C ASP A 552 -4.21 -2.98 -10.99
N LEU A 553 -4.46 -4.28 -10.78
CA LEU A 553 -4.27 -5.33 -11.80
C LEU A 553 -5.23 -5.21 -13.00
N ALA A 554 -6.38 -4.56 -12.85
CA ALA A 554 -7.29 -4.28 -13.96
C ALA A 554 -6.69 -3.32 -15.00
N LEU A 555 -5.71 -2.52 -14.61
CA LEU A 555 -4.99 -1.59 -15.47
C LEU A 555 -3.79 -2.22 -16.19
N VAL A 556 -3.41 -3.43 -15.80
CA VAL A 556 -2.22 -4.13 -16.32
C VAL A 556 -2.59 -5.02 -17.49
N PRO A 557 -1.95 -4.88 -18.66
CA PRO A 557 -2.15 -5.79 -19.79
C PRO A 557 -1.84 -7.25 -19.42
N LYS A 558 -2.67 -8.18 -19.85
CA LYS A 558 -2.58 -9.60 -19.43
C LYS A 558 -1.38 -10.35 -20.00
N ASP A 559 -0.68 -9.78 -20.96
CA ASP A 559 0.59 -10.29 -21.52
C ASP A 559 1.83 -9.90 -20.72
N LYS A 560 1.66 -9.09 -19.67
CA LYS A 560 2.74 -8.71 -18.74
C LYS A 560 3.02 -9.82 -17.73
N ILE A 561 4.23 -9.78 -17.16
CA ILE A 561 4.56 -10.55 -15.98
C ILE A 561 4.18 -9.75 -14.73
N VAL A 562 3.55 -10.42 -13.76
CA VAL A 562 3.16 -9.81 -12.48
C VAL A 562 3.92 -10.47 -11.33
N ILE A 563 4.48 -9.63 -10.46
CA ILE A 563 5.20 -10.08 -9.26
C ILE A 563 4.52 -9.50 -8.04
N LEU A 564 3.98 -10.37 -7.19
CA LEU A 564 3.44 -9.97 -5.90
C LEU A 564 4.48 -10.24 -4.82
N CYS A 565 4.98 -9.19 -4.21
CA CYS A 565 5.93 -9.24 -3.09
C CYS A 565 5.18 -9.03 -1.78
N VAL A 566 5.22 -10.04 -0.92
CA VAL A 566 4.58 -10.07 0.40
C VAL A 566 5.57 -10.55 1.44
N HIS A 567 5.20 -10.44 2.71
CA HIS A 567 6.06 -10.98 3.76
C HIS A 567 5.84 -12.47 3.97
N ILE A 568 4.61 -12.91 4.22
CA ILE A 568 4.28 -14.28 4.57
C ILE A 568 3.88 -15.10 3.32
N PRO A 569 4.49 -16.27 3.08
CA PRO A 569 4.16 -17.08 1.91
C PRO A 569 2.67 -17.45 1.80
N ILE A 570 2.09 -17.31 0.63
CA ILE A 570 0.66 -17.57 0.40
C ILE A 570 0.35 -19.08 0.41
N TYR A 571 1.27 -19.93 -0.03
CA TYR A 571 1.08 -21.38 -0.06
C TYR A 571 0.76 -22.00 1.33
N ASN A 572 1.08 -21.31 2.42
CA ASN A 572 0.92 -21.83 3.77
C ASN A 572 -0.53 -21.81 4.29
N GLY A 573 -1.49 -21.37 3.52
CA GLY A 573 -2.83 -21.50 4.02
C GLY A 573 -3.81 -20.39 3.67
N GLY A 574 -4.95 -20.46 4.28
CA GLY A 574 -6.15 -19.76 3.94
C GLY A 574 -6.93 -20.53 2.87
N SER A 575 -8.06 -21.10 3.22
CA SER A 575 -9.01 -21.62 2.25
C SER A 575 -9.82 -20.48 1.65
N VAL A 576 -10.30 -20.67 0.44
CA VAL A 576 -11.27 -19.74 -0.17
C VAL A 576 -12.44 -19.53 0.81
N GLY A 577 -12.73 -18.26 1.10
CA GLY A 577 -13.83 -17.92 2.01
C GLY A 577 -13.46 -17.85 3.50
N ASP A 578 -12.19 -17.96 3.87
CA ASP A 578 -11.75 -17.77 5.27
C ASP A 578 -11.63 -16.28 5.69
N GLY A 579 -11.89 -15.35 4.77
CA GLY A 579 -11.78 -13.90 4.98
C GLY A 579 -10.34 -13.41 5.01
N SER A 580 -9.39 -14.17 4.44
CA SER A 580 -7.99 -13.76 4.32
C SER A 580 -7.64 -13.18 2.96
N TYR A 581 -8.50 -13.33 1.96
CA TYR A 581 -8.36 -12.90 0.56
C TYR A 581 -7.08 -13.37 -0.14
N ARG A 582 -6.37 -14.35 0.41
CA ARG A 582 -5.07 -14.80 -0.11
C ARG A 582 -5.23 -15.67 -1.36
N GLN A 583 -6.21 -16.57 -1.37
CA GLN A 583 -6.50 -17.42 -2.52
C GLN A 583 -7.16 -16.63 -3.65
N GLU A 584 -8.02 -15.67 -3.29
CA GLU A 584 -8.62 -14.73 -4.22
C GLU A 584 -7.54 -13.88 -4.93
N ALA A 585 -6.51 -13.45 -4.20
CA ALA A 585 -5.37 -12.74 -4.77
C ALA A 585 -4.61 -13.62 -5.79
N LEU A 586 -4.35 -14.90 -5.48
CA LEU A 586 -3.75 -15.83 -6.46
C LEU A 586 -4.62 -15.98 -7.71
N SER A 587 -5.95 -15.99 -7.56
CA SER A 587 -6.88 -16.06 -8.69
C SER A 587 -6.78 -14.86 -9.62
N LEU A 588 -6.52 -13.65 -9.09
CA LEU A 588 -6.25 -12.47 -9.92
C LEU A 588 -4.93 -12.60 -10.69
N LEU A 589 -3.92 -13.18 -10.07
CA LEU A 589 -2.62 -13.38 -10.72
C LEU A 589 -2.66 -14.43 -11.83
N ASP A 590 -3.54 -15.44 -11.74
CA ASP A 590 -3.72 -16.49 -12.77
C ASP A 590 -4.20 -15.96 -14.14
N GLU A 591 -4.68 -14.72 -14.19
CA GLU A 591 -5.13 -14.06 -15.41
C GLU A 591 -3.97 -13.61 -16.31
N PHE A 592 -2.76 -13.56 -15.80
CA PHE A 592 -1.58 -13.04 -16.51
C PHE A 592 -0.76 -14.16 -17.18
N ALA A 593 0.01 -13.79 -18.18
CA ALA A 593 0.83 -14.73 -18.95
C ALA A 593 1.87 -15.45 -18.07
N GLU A 594 2.47 -14.73 -17.12
CA GLU A 594 3.38 -15.26 -16.09
C GLU A 594 3.16 -14.47 -14.81
N ALA A 595 3.08 -15.15 -13.67
CA ALA A 595 2.98 -14.49 -12.37
C ALA A 595 3.71 -15.26 -11.27
N HIS A 596 4.31 -14.51 -10.35
CA HIS A 596 5.07 -15.06 -9.23
C HIS A 596 4.70 -14.35 -7.93
N VAL A 597 4.85 -15.08 -6.82
CA VAL A 597 4.87 -14.51 -5.48
C VAL A 597 6.28 -14.62 -4.93
N ILE A 598 6.79 -13.57 -4.33
CA ILE A 598 8.09 -13.55 -3.65
C ILE A 598 7.86 -13.14 -2.19
N SER A 599 8.37 -13.93 -1.25
CA SER A 599 8.11 -13.74 0.18
C SER A 599 9.33 -14.06 1.05
N GLY A 600 9.23 -13.68 2.34
CA GLY A 600 10.21 -13.95 3.40
C GLY A 600 9.60 -14.76 4.55
N HIS A 601 9.69 -14.24 5.78
CA HIS A 601 9.06 -14.69 7.02
C HIS A 601 9.57 -16.05 7.56
N THR A 602 9.71 -17.02 6.70
CA THR A 602 10.00 -18.40 7.12
C THR A 602 11.42 -18.61 7.59
N HIS A 603 12.37 -17.75 7.21
CA HIS A 603 13.80 -17.86 7.41
C HIS A 603 14.37 -19.20 6.90
N TYR A 604 13.69 -19.78 5.92
CA TYR A 604 14.16 -20.92 5.15
C TYR A 604 13.70 -20.73 3.70
N MET A 605 14.33 -21.42 2.80
CA MET A 605 14.04 -21.34 1.38
C MET A 605 13.03 -22.39 0.96
N ARG A 606 12.01 -21.97 0.21
CA ARG A 606 11.07 -22.88 -0.43
C ARG A 606 10.56 -22.30 -1.74
N ASN A 607 10.76 -23.05 -2.80
CA ASN A 607 10.07 -22.79 -4.06
C ASN A 607 8.84 -23.68 -4.14
N TYR A 608 7.68 -23.09 -4.43
CA TYR A 608 6.41 -23.78 -4.45
C TYR A 608 5.68 -23.55 -5.77
N ASP A 609 5.58 -24.61 -6.56
CA ASP A 609 4.92 -24.59 -7.88
C ASP A 609 3.48 -25.06 -7.74
N HIS A 610 2.53 -24.16 -7.76
CA HIS A 610 1.10 -24.46 -7.66
C HIS A 610 0.63 -25.39 -8.76
N THR A 611 1.23 -25.37 -9.94
CA THR A 611 0.85 -26.28 -11.06
C THR A 611 1.16 -27.75 -10.78
N LYS A 612 1.98 -28.00 -9.79
CA LYS A 612 2.41 -29.36 -9.38
C LYS A 612 1.68 -29.88 -8.15
N VAL A 613 0.77 -29.09 -7.60
CA VAL A 613 0.02 -29.43 -6.40
C VAL A 613 -1.41 -29.78 -6.77
N SER A 614 -1.81 -31.03 -6.55
CA SER A 614 -3.12 -31.54 -6.97
C SER A 614 -4.31 -30.85 -6.33
N SER A 615 -4.11 -30.26 -5.14
CA SER A 615 -5.13 -29.46 -4.44
C SER A 615 -5.18 -27.99 -4.87
N SER A 616 -4.26 -27.53 -5.71
CA SER A 616 -4.22 -26.16 -6.23
C SER A 616 -4.70 -26.10 -7.68
N THR A 617 -5.45 -25.08 -8.01
CA THR A 617 -5.86 -24.77 -9.40
C THR A 617 -5.06 -23.61 -9.99
N HIS A 618 -4.16 -23.01 -9.19
CA HIS A 618 -3.37 -21.84 -9.59
C HIS A 618 -2.16 -22.20 -10.46
N LYS A 619 -1.74 -21.22 -11.28
CA LYS A 619 -0.58 -21.33 -12.18
C LYS A 619 0.65 -20.58 -11.66
N ILE A 620 0.64 -20.22 -10.40
CA ILE A 620 1.61 -19.34 -9.76
C ILE A 620 2.83 -20.15 -9.30
N TYR A 621 4.00 -19.54 -9.34
CA TYR A 621 5.21 -20.03 -8.71
C TYR A 621 5.63 -19.11 -7.56
N GLU A 622 5.71 -19.67 -6.35
CA GLU A 622 6.10 -18.90 -5.16
C GLU A 622 7.54 -19.14 -4.77
N HIS A 623 8.22 -18.07 -4.35
CA HIS A 623 9.60 -18.07 -3.90
C HIS A 623 9.64 -17.54 -2.46
N ALA A 624 9.66 -18.45 -1.46
CA ALA A 624 9.97 -18.05 -0.09
C ALA A 624 11.49 -18.01 0.09
N GLN A 625 12.00 -16.83 0.44
CA GLN A 625 13.42 -16.57 0.56
C GLN A 625 13.92 -16.85 1.97
N ALA A 626 15.15 -17.38 2.07
CA ALA A 626 15.88 -17.41 3.32
C ALA A 626 16.31 -16.01 3.75
N ALA A 627 16.52 -15.82 5.06
CA ALA A 627 16.70 -14.52 5.65
C ALA A 627 18.10 -13.91 5.41
N VAL A 628 18.15 -12.60 5.18
CA VAL A 628 19.40 -11.81 5.15
C VAL A 628 20.14 -11.91 6.47
N ASN A 629 19.42 -11.93 7.59
CA ASN A 629 20.00 -11.99 8.93
C ASN A 629 20.59 -13.36 9.30
N GLY A 630 20.39 -14.39 8.47
CA GLY A 630 20.74 -15.76 8.81
C GLY A 630 19.98 -16.21 10.06
N ALA A 631 20.69 -16.80 11.03
CA ALA A 631 20.12 -17.08 12.34
C ALA A 631 20.25 -15.83 13.25
N SER A 632 19.36 -14.88 13.10
CA SER A 632 19.26 -13.69 13.97
C SER A 632 20.58 -12.92 14.15
N TRP A 633 21.32 -12.70 13.05
CA TRP A 633 22.62 -12.04 13.03
C TRP A 633 23.73 -12.75 13.82
N THR A 634 23.53 -14.00 14.18
CA THR A 634 24.49 -14.77 14.98
C THR A 634 25.24 -15.82 14.16
N SER A 635 24.80 -16.07 12.93
CA SER A 635 25.38 -17.09 12.03
C SER A 635 25.43 -16.60 10.58
N ASN A 636 26.35 -17.20 9.80
CA ASN A 636 26.44 -17.00 8.35
C ASN A 636 25.48 -17.88 7.56
N ILE A 637 24.60 -18.61 8.24
CA ILE A 637 23.57 -19.44 7.58
C ILE A 637 22.23 -19.32 8.27
N ASN A 638 21.24 -19.72 7.51
CA ASN A 638 19.85 -19.86 7.92
C ASN A 638 19.55 -21.24 8.50
N GLY A 639 18.36 -21.41 9.04
CA GLY A 639 17.86 -22.59 9.69
C GLY A 639 17.77 -23.84 8.84
N ASP A 640 17.77 -23.69 7.56
CA ASP A 640 17.76 -24.75 6.56
C ASP A 640 19.15 -25.05 5.96
N GLY A 641 20.20 -24.41 6.48
CA GLY A 641 21.58 -24.59 6.00
C GLY A 641 21.95 -23.72 4.79
N VAL A 642 21.04 -22.89 4.30
CA VAL A 642 21.30 -21.91 3.24
C VAL A 642 22.14 -20.76 3.81
N PRO A 643 23.16 -20.23 3.10
CA PRO A 643 23.84 -19.02 3.55
C PRO A 643 22.87 -17.88 3.81
N ASN A 644 23.18 -17.00 4.74
CA ASN A 644 22.51 -15.70 4.78
C ASN A 644 22.81 -14.92 3.51
N GLY A 645 21.76 -14.37 2.88
CA GLY A 645 21.89 -13.84 1.54
C GLY A 645 20.58 -13.22 1.02
N TYR A 646 20.43 -13.22 -0.28
CA TYR A 646 19.32 -12.60 -0.98
C TYR A 646 19.01 -13.33 -2.30
N GLY A 647 17.76 -13.24 -2.72
CA GLY A 647 17.33 -13.71 -4.04
C GLY A 647 17.67 -12.71 -5.14
N VAL A 648 18.00 -13.20 -6.32
CA VAL A 648 18.29 -12.39 -7.51
C VAL A 648 17.48 -12.92 -8.68
N TYR A 649 16.65 -12.06 -9.29
CA TYR A 649 15.76 -12.41 -10.39
C TYR A 649 16.14 -11.59 -11.62
N HIS A 650 16.40 -12.26 -12.73
CA HIS A 650 16.73 -11.65 -14.01
C HIS A 650 15.49 -11.61 -14.90
N PHE A 651 14.95 -10.42 -15.12
CA PHE A 651 13.83 -10.18 -16.02
C PHE A 651 14.32 -9.89 -17.43
N SER A 652 13.67 -10.47 -18.43
CA SER A 652 13.92 -10.22 -19.84
C SER A 652 12.58 -10.29 -20.59
N GLY A 653 12.14 -9.14 -21.13
CA GLY A 653 10.78 -9.00 -21.61
C GLY A 653 9.75 -9.28 -20.51
N ASN A 654 8.78 -10.12 -20.79
CA ASN A 654 7.67 -10.45 -19.90
C ASN A 654 7.88 -11.77 -19.12
N THR A 655 9.14 -12.19 -18.87
CA THR A 655 9.43 -13.43 -18.13
C THR A 655 10.63 -13.27 -17.19
N ILE A 656 10.67 -14.10 -16.15
CA ILE A 656 11.89 -14.32 -15.38
C ILE A 656 12.77 -15.29 -16.16
N LYS A 657 13.83 -14.77 -16.77
CA LYS A 657 14.81 -15.54 -17.55
C LYS A 657 15.65 -16.45 -16.67
N ASP A 658 15.99 -15.96 -15.47
CA ASP A 658 16.87 -16.65 -14.53
C ASP A 658 16.62 -16.16 -13.10
N TRP A 659 16.82 -17.01 -12.10
CA TRP A 659 16.84 -16.63 -10.70
C TRP A 659 17.77 -17.53 -9.90
N TYR A 660 18.39 -16.97 -8.88
CA TYR A 660 19.29 -17.70 -7.98
C TYR A 660 19.31 -17.03 -6.60
N TYR A 661 19.72 -17.77 -5.62
CA TYR A 661 19.99 -17.23 -4.29
C TYR A 661 21.49 -17.01 -4.11
N LYS A 662 21.90 -15.94 -3.45
CA LYS A 662 23.31 -15.59 -3.27
C LYS A 662 23.61 -15.23 -1.83
N GLY A 663 24.55 -15.95 -1.21
CA GLY A 663 25.11 -15.58 0.08
C GLY A 663 25.95 -14.31 -0.01
N TYR A 664 26.16 -13.63 1.12
CA TYR A 664 27.05 -12.47 1.19
C TYR A 664 28.31 -12.72 2.02
N ALA A 665 28.35 -13.77 2.85
CA ALA A 665 29.49 -14.09 3.67
C ALA A 665 30.67 -14.61 2.82
N GLU A 666 31.91 -14.27 3.23
CA GLU A 666 33.11 -14.70 2.55
C GLU A 666 33.17 -16.24 2.38
N GLY A 667 33.53 -16.67 1.19
CA GLY A 667 33.57 -18.11 0.82
C GLY A 667 32.19 -18.65 0.36
N MET A 668 31.11 -18.01 0.72
CA MET A 668 29.72 -18.34 0.32
C MET A 668 29.08 -17.30 -0.63
N ASN A 669 29.80 -16.25 -0.95
CA ASN A 669 29.32 -15.11 -1.75
C ASN A 669 29.53 -15.28 -3.27
N LYS A 670 29.59 -16.50 -3.74
CA LYS A 670 29.68 -16.81 -5.18
C LYS A 670 28.30 -17.24 -5.68
N ARG A 671 27.91 -16.78 -6.89
CA ARG A 671 26.66 -17.23 -7.54
C ARG A 671 26.61 -18.78 -7.62
N ASP A 672 27.71 -19.41 -7.91
CA ASP A 672 27.77 -20.88 -8.10
C ASP A 672 27.82 -21.66 -6.79
N TYR A 673 27.89 -20.99 -5.64
CA TYR A 673 27.79 -21.65 -4.33
C TYR A 673 26.32 -21.97 -4.02
N GLN A 674 25.82 -23.05 -4.65
CA GLN A 674 24.40 -23.44 -4.57
C GLN A 674 24.21 -24.82 -3.94
N ILE A 675 25.28 -25.51 -3.55
CA ILE A 675 25.20 -26.88 -3.04
C ILE A 675 26.14 -27.05 -1.84
N ARG A 676 25.62 -27.67 -0.80
CA ARG A 676 26.41 -28.20 0.31
C ARG A 676 26.19 -29.70 0.39
N LEU A 677 27.28 -30.47 0.52
CA LEU A 677 27.25 -31.93 0.56
C LEU A 677 27.58 -32.43 1.96
N TYR A 678 26.93 -33.50 2.38
CA TYR A 678 27.16 -34.13 3.65
C TYR A 678 27.19 -35.66 3.48
N ARG A 679 27.95 -36.34 4.33
CA ARG A 679 27.82 -37.80 4.52
C ARG A 679 26.62 -38.09 5.40
N GLY A 680 25.94 -39.19 5.18
CA GLY A 680 24.77 -39.58 5.94
C GLY A 680 25.04 -39.85 7.43
N ASP A 681 26.28 -40.24 7.77
CA ASP A 681 26.76 -40.42 9.13
C ASP A 681 27.51 -39.21 9.71
N ALA A 682 27.49 -38.08 9.03
CA ALA A 682 28.21 -36.89 9.48
C ALA A 682 27.73 -36.46 10.87
N ILE A 683 28.71 -36.27 11.74
CA ILE A 683 28.48 -35.77 13.11
C ILE A 683 28.82 -34.30 13.12
N THR A 684 27.87 -33.47 13.58
CA THR A 684 28.18 -32.09 13.81
C THR A 684 29.14 -31.94 14.97
N GLY A 685 30.16 -31.08 14.85
CA GLY A 685 31.19 -30.93 15.90
C GLY A 685 30.68 -30.34 17.22
N ALA A 686 29.36 -30.10 17.34
CA ALA A 686 28.78 -29.49 18.52
C ALA A 686 28.09 -30.51 19.41
N ALA A 687 28.54 -30.55 20.66
CA ALA A 687 27.89 -31.31 21.70
C ALA A 687 26.52 -30.73 22.05
N ILE A 688 25.60 -31.60 22.39
CA ILE A 688 24.30 -31.16 22.94
C ILE A 688 24.58 -30.44 24.26
N PRO A 689 24.08 -29.20 24.47
CA PRO A 689 24.34 -28.43 25.68
C PRO A 689 23.93 -29.15 26.97
N GLU A 690 24.72 -28.96 28.05
CA GLU A 690 24.47 -29.67 29.31
C GLU A 690 23.16 -29.33 30.02
N ASN A 691 22.64 -28.15 29.78
CA ASN A 691 21.40 -27.62 30.36
C ASN A 691 20.16 -27.76 29.45
N ASP A 692 20.26 -28.54 28.38
CA ASP A 692 19.06 -28.88 27.63
C ASP A 692 18.13 -29.72 28.52
N ALA A 693 16.99 -29.13 28.94
CA ALA A 693 15.98 -29.78 29.81
C ALA A 693 15.44 -31.09 29.23
N ASN A 694 15.75 -31.35 27.98
CA ASN A 694 15.37 -32.52 27.23
C ASN A 694 16.42 -33.64 27.29
N LYS A 695 17.48 -33.48 28.06
CA LYS A 695 18.69 -34.24 27.96
C LYS A 695 18.83 -35.44 28.87
N ASN A 696 17.93 -35.78 29.69
CA ASN A 696 18.03 -36.95 30.60
C ASN A 696 19.45 -37.41 30.95
N GLY A 697 20.43 -36.47 31.08
CA GLY A 697 21.81 -36.73 31.46
C GLY A 697 22.72 -37.38 30.40
N THR A 698 22.29 -37.52 29.14
CA THR A 698 23.12 -38.14 28.08
C THR A 698 24.00 -37.14 27.35
N LYS A 699 25.29 -37.36 27.30
CA LYS A 699 26.22 -36.65 26.40
C LYS A 699 26.04 -37.19 25.00
N GLY A 700 25.69 -36.32 24.02
CA GLY A 700 25.51 -36.76 22.64
C GLY A 700 25.95 -35.69 21.64
N TYR A 701 26.03 -36.09 20.40
CA TYR A 701 26.24 -35.22 19.25
C TYR A 701 25.08 -35.39 18.29
N TYR A 702 24.76 -34.37 17.57
CA TYR A 702 23.80 -34.48 16.49
C TYR A 702 24.46 -35.14 15.27
N GLN A 703 23.78 -36.03 14.61
CA GLN A 703 24.22 -36.68 13.38
C GLN A 703 23.04 -36.89 12.43
N PHE A 704 23.33 -36.97 11.14
CA PHE A 704 22.33 -37.48 10.20
C PHE A 704 22.13 -38.99 10.46
N GLY A 705 20.92 -39.45 10.41
CA GLY A 705 20.56 -40.81 10.73
C GLY A 705 20.72 -41.81 9.60
N TYR A 706 21.66 -41.57 8.68
CA TYR A 706 21.98 -42.45 7.58
C TYR A 706 23.37 -43.06 7.76
N ASP A 707 23.71 -44.08 6.95
CA ASP A 707 25.03 -44.70 6.93
C ASP A 707 26.04 -43.82 6.13
N SER A 708 27.33 -44.18 6.25
CA SER A 708 28.41 -43.49 5.53
C SER A 708 28.37 -43.66 4.01
N GLY A 709 27.61 -44.63 3.52
CA GLY A 709 27.32 -44.81 2.09
C GLY A 709 26.25 -43.88 1.55
N THR A 710 25.59 -43.13 2.41
CA THR A 710 24.60 -42.15 1.99
C THR A 710 25.23 -40.78 1.74
N LEU A 711 24.90 -40.15 0.63
CA LEU A 711 25.26 -38.78 0.31
C LEU A 711 24.01 -37.90 0.41
N LEU A 712 24.11 -36.82 1.14
CA LEU A 712 23.05 -35.77 1.22
C LEU A 712 23.55 -34.51 0.53
N ALA A 713 22.68 -33.86 -0.21
CA ALA A 713 22.93 -32.57 -0.84
C ALA A 713 21.84 -31.56 -0.47
N ASN A 714 22.22 -30.47 0.18
CA ASN A 714 21.38 -29.30 0.32
C ASN A 714 21.60 -28.42 -0.90
N VAL A 715 20.62 -28.40 -1.81
CA VAL A 715 20.71 -27.70 -3.08
C VAL A 715 19.84 -26.43 -3.00
N PHE A 716 20.47 -25.29 -2.74
CA PHE A 716 19.80 -24.04 -2.48
C PHE A 716 18.90 -23.63 -3.64
N ASN A 717 17.76 -23.03 -3.32
CA ASN A 717 16.77 -22.57 -4.30
C ASN A 717 16.19 -23.69 -5.19
N SER A 718 16.43 -24.98 -4.87
CA SER A 718 15.87 -26.07 -5.65
C SER A 718 14.41 -26.34 -5.28
N ASP A 719 13.70 -26.91 -6.23
CA ASP A 719 12.44 -27.60 -6.03
C ASP A 719 12.59 -29.08 -6.47
N PRO A 720 11.61 -29.96 -6.17
CA PRO A 720 11.72 -31.39 -6.47
C PRO A 720 11.82 -31.73 -7.97
N TYR A 721 11.67 -30.76 -8.85
CA TYR A 721 11.72 -30.96 -10.31
C TYR A 721 13.07 -30.59 -10.93
N TRP A 722 14.05 -30.16 -10.11
CA TRP A 722 15.42 -30.04 -10.57
C TRP A 722 16.02 -31.41 -10.83
N THR A 723 17.07 -31.47 -11.62
CA THR A 723 17.88 -32.68 -11.81
C THR A 723 19.15 -32.56 -10.98
N VAL A 724 19.36 -33.51 -10.05
CA VAL A 724 20.56 -33.52 -9.22
C VAL A 724 21.28 -34.86 -9.45
N GLU A 725 22.45 -34.78 -10.06
CA GLU A 725 23.24 -35.93 -10.51
C GLU A 725 24.47 -36.14 -9.63
N VAL A 726 24.82 -37.41 -9.39
CA VAL A 726 26.04 -37.82 -8.69
C VAL A 726 27.02 -38.45 -9.66
N TYR A 727 28.26 -38.01 -9.56
CA TYR A 727 29.41 -38.56 -10.28
C TYR A 727 30.39 -39.14 -9.28
N GLU A 728 30.73 -40.43 -9.45
CA GLU A 728 31.72 -41.12 -8.66
C GLU A 728 32.97 -41.37 -9.53
N ASN A 729 34.14 -40.91 -9.07
CA ASN A 729 35.42 -40.97 -9.83
C ASN A 729 35.26 -40.39 -11.27
N GLY A 730 34.53 -39.29 -11.40
CA GLY A 730 34.29 -38.57 -12.66
C GLY A 730 33.28 -39.22 -13.62
N LYS A 731 32.66 -40.37 -13.24
CA LYS A 731 31.65 -41.06 -14.04
C LYS A 731 30.27 -40.86 -13.43
N PHE A 732 29.27 -40.61 -14.27
CA PHE A 732 27.88 -40.56 -13.85
C PHE A 732 27.49 -41.84 -13.11
N SER A 733 26.97 -41.69 -11.91
CA SER A 733 26.56 -42.80 -11.07
C SER A 733 25.03 -42.92 -10.94
N GLY A 734 24.34 -41.83 -10.87
CA GLY A 734 22.87 -41.80 -10.81
C GLY A 734 22.32 -40.45 -10.39
N ASN A 735 21.03 -40.35 -10.31
CA ASN A 735 20.32 -39.17 -9.86
C ASN A 735 20.02 -39.28 -8.36
N MET A 736 20.13 -38.16 -7.65
CA MET A 736 19.66 -38.02 -6.28
C MET A 736 18.11 -37.93 -6.25
N THR A 737 17.53 -38.34 -5.17
CA THR A 737 16.09 -38.22 -4.92
C THR A 737 15.85 -37.04 -3.97
N SER A 738 14.94 -36.12 -4.35
CA SER A 738 14.49 -35.07 -3.45
C SER A 738 13.78 -35.66 -2.24
N LEU A 739 14.13 -35.23 -1.06
CA LEU A 739 13.45 -35.57 0.17
C LEU A 739 12.25 -34.65 0.44
N SER A 740 12.13 -33.59 -0.32
CA SER A 740 10.97 -32.70 -0.31
C SER A 740 9.93 -33.19 -1.32
N SER A 741 8.66 -33.20 -0.92
CA SER A 741 7.58 -33.43 -1.87
C SER A 741 6.45 -32.43 -1.64
N TYR A 742 5.82 -32.00 -2.73
CA TYR A 742 4.58 -31.21 -2.63
C TYR A 742 3.39 -32.07 -2.20
N HIS A 743 3.51 -33.40 -2.19
CA HIS A 743 2.40 -34.34 -2.11
C HIS A 743 2.44 -35.27 -0.89
N GLY A 744 3.47 -35.23 -0.09
CA GLY A 744 3.60 -36.19 1.00
C GLY A 744 4.46 -35.69 2.14
N LYS A 745 4.07 -36.12 3.31
CA LYS A 745 4.93 -36.09 4.47
C LYS A 745 5.99 -37.16 4.20
N VAL A 746 7.24 -36.77 3.97
CA VAL A 746 8.35 -37.69 4.23
C VAL A 746 8.30 -37.92 5.72
N THR A 747 8.24 -39.13 6.19
CA THR A 747 8.18 -39.36 7.62
C THR A 747 9.51 -38.97 8.25
N TYR A 748 9.45 -38.51 9.47
CA TYR A 748 10.61 -38.12 10.24
C TYR A 748 11.64 -39.27 10.33
N GLU A 749 11.19 -40.53 10.39
CA GLU A 749 11.99 -41.72 10.41
C GLU A 749 12.74 -41.92 9.09
N GLU A 750 12.25 -41.46 7.96
CA GLU A 750 12.96 -41.57 6.68
C GLU A 750 14.09 -40.54 6.52
N LEU A 751 14.02 -39.42 7.24
CA LEU A 751 15.03 -38.36 7.17
C LEU A 751 16.11 -38.47 8.22
N ILE A 752 15.72 -38.88 9.44
CA ILE A 752 16.56 -38.92 10.60
C ILE A 752 16.42 -40.30 11.15
N GLY A 753 17.28 -41.21 10.71
CA GLY A 753 17.25 -42.64 11.05
C GLY A 753 17.42 -42.96 12.53
N SER A 754 17.85 -42.10 13.36
CA SER A 754 17.76 -42.14 14.82
C SER A 754 18.38 -40.90 15.41
N TYR A 755 17.69 -40.28 16.32
CA TYR A 755 18.38 -39.59 17.40
C TYR A 755 19.19 -40.64 18.17
N VAL A 756 20.37 -40.31 18.58
CA VAL A 756 21.03 -40.98 19.68
C VAL A 756 20.36 -40.56 20.99
N TYR A 757 19.04 -40.58 20.98
CA TYR A 757 18.20 -40.44 22.15
C TYR A 757 17.42 -41.72 22.35
N ASP A 758 17.60 -42.31 23.49
CA ASP A 758 16.84 -43.48 23.92
C ASP A 758 15.35 -43.23 24.19
N ASP A 759 14.82 -42.05 23.77
CA ASP A 759 13.40 -41.73 23.99
C ASP A 759 12.67 -41.39 22.69
N PRO A 760 11.97 -42.36 22.08
CA PRO A 760 11.16 -42.13 20.87
C PRO A 760 9.92 -41.24 21.09
N LYS A 761 9.62 -40.80 22.31
CA LYS A 761 8.41 -40.00 22.61
C LYS A 761 8.53 -38.53 22.32
N ARG A 762 9.69 -38.05 21.89
CA ARG A 762 9.96 -36.60 21.72
C ARG A 762 9.90 -36.04 20.32
N VAL A 763 9.51 -36.85 19.37
CA VAL A 763 9.23 -36.35 18.02
C VAL A 763 7.79 -35.91 17.96
N PRO A 764 7.47 -34.65 17.63
CA PRO A 764 6.09 -34.25 17.44
C PRO A 764 5.48 -35.09 16.32
N ALA A 765 4.47 -35.89 16.64
CA ALA A 765 3.70 -36.62 15.64
C ALA A 765 3.12 -35.63 14.64
N GLY A 766 3.45 -35.81 13.36
CA GLY A 766 2.91 -34.96 12.29
C GLY A 766 3.81 -33.82 11.83
N SER A 767 5.08 -33.75 12.25
CA SER A 767 6.02 -32.79 11.70
C SER A 767 6.33 -33.12 10.24
N GLU A 768 6.00 -32.13 9.35
CA GLU A 768 6.34 -32.20 7.94
C GLU A 768 7.85 -32.28 7.73
N CYS A 769 8.24 -33.00 6.71
CA CYS A 769 9.62 -33.29 6.43
C CYS A 769 10.38 -32.29 5.65
N GLY A 770 11.65 -32.32 5.77
CA GLY A 770 12.64 -31.51 5.16
C GLY A 770 13.29 -30.62 6.20
N ARG A 771 13.83 -31.22 7.25
CA ARG A 771 14.53 -30.44 8.26
C ARG A 771 16.02 -30.66 8.13
N ASP A 772 16.77 -29.67 7.70
CA ASP A 772 18.20 -29.61 7.99
C ASP A 772 18.42 -29.15 9.44
N PHE A 773 17.90 -29.92 10.35
CA PHE A 773 17.98 -29.70 11.77
C PHE A 773 19.31 -29.33 12.33
N TRP A 774 20.23 -29.80 11.65
CA TRP A 774 21.50 -30.17 12.16
C TRP A 774 22.42 -29.01 12.21
N ALA A 775 22.39 -28.26 11.16
CA ALA A 775 23.28 -27.14 11.05
C ALA A 775 23.01 -26.09 12.12
N ILE A 776 21.80 -26.07 12.63
CA ILE A 776 21.32 -24.92 13.41
C ILE A 776 20.85 -25.26 14.80
N GLY A 777 20.19 -26.39 15.03
CA GLY A 777 19.91 -26.80 16.40
C GLY A 777 21.18 -26.79 17.20
N VAL A 778 22.26 -27.11 16.53
CA VAL A 778 23.61 -27.09 17.05
C VAL A 778 24.15 -25.68 17.23
N LEU A 779 23.92 -24.78 16.31
CA LEU A 779 24.42 -23.42 16.39
C LEU A 779 23.68 -22.59 17.45
N CYS A 780 22.37 -22.68 17.51
CA CYS A 780 21.58 -21.92 18.48
C CYS A 780 21.81 -22.40 19.92
N GLY A 781 22.01 -23.71 20.12
CA GLY A 781 22.42 -24.25 21.41
C GLY A 781 23.81 -23.76 21.86
N HIS A 782 24.73 -23.53 20.93
CA HIS A 782 26.08 -23.01 21.20
C HIS A 782 26.12 -21.52 21.52
N LEU A 783 25.15 -20.78 21.01
CA LEU A 783 25.13 -19.32 21.08
C LEU A 783 24.57 -18.76 22.39
N GLY A 784 24.34 -19.64 23.38
CA GLY A 784 23.82 -19.16 24.67
C GLY A 784 22.49 -18.46 24.58
N MET A 785 21.69 -18.71 23.56
CA MET A 785 20.30 -18.30 23.49
C MET A 785 19.54 -19.06 24.58
N ASN A 786 19.46 -18.44 25.75
CA ASN A 786 19.03 -18.99 27.03
C ASN A 786 17.58 -19.48 27.13
N ASN A 787 16.87 -19.59 26.04
CA ASN A 787 15.45 -19.93 26.04
C ASN A 787 15.14 -21.32 25.49
N GLY A 788 16.04 -22.31 25.61
CA GLY A 788 15.67 -23.71 25.50
C GLY A 788 14.98 -24.19 24.21
N GLY A 789 14.81 -23.32 23.24
CA GLY A 789 14.17 -23.59 21.97
C GLY A 789 15.20 -23.87 20.89
N LEU A 790 15.29 -25.11 20.47
CA LEU A 790 15.92 -25.44 19.20
C LEU A 790 15.13 -24.70 18.08
N TYR A 791 15.77 -23.78 17.39
CA TYR A 791 15.21 -23.15 16.19
C TYR A 791 15.18 -24.18 15.07
N TYR A 792 14.07 -24.87 14.94
CA TYR A 792 13.83 -25.78 13.83
C TYR A 792 13.33 -24.97 12.65
N LYS A 793 14.04 -25.03 11.54
CA LYS A 793 13.52 -24.57 10.25
C LYS A 793 13.42 -25.79 9.31
N HIS A 794 12.37 -25.76 8.49
CA HIS A 794 12.17 -26.80 7.49
C HIS A 794 13.20 -26.64 6.37
N CYS A 795 13.76 -27.74 5.87
CA CYS A 795 14.57 -27.76 4.67
C CYS A 795 13.81 -28.48 3.54
N TYR A 796 13.40 -27.74 2.53
CA TYR A 796 12.65 -28.28 1.39
C TYR A 796 13.53 -28.57 0.17
N GLN A 797 14.85 -28.52 0.32
CA GLN A 797 15.82 -28.56 -0.76
C GLN A 797 16.88 -29.60 -0.51
N LEU A 798 16.58 -30.61 0.33
CA LEU A 798 17.52 -31.72 0.65
C LEU A 798 17.31 -32.88 -0.32
N TRP A 799 18.40 -33.41 -0.82
CA TRP A 799 18.46 -34.52 -1.75
C TRP A 799 19.31 -35.65 -1.18
N LYS A 800 18.97 -36.92 -1.52
CA LYS A 800 19.62 -38.11 -1.03
C LYS A 800 20.07 -39.04 -2.17
N TYR A 801 21.22 -39.65 -2.01
CA TYR A 801 21.72 -40.68 -2.89
C TYR A 801 22.52 -41.76 -2.11
N THR A 802 22.37 -43.01 -2.47
CA THR A 802 23.21 -44.10 -1.93
C THR A 802 24.40 -44.33 -2.85
N LEU A 803 25.59 -44.05 -2.36
CA LEU A 803 26.84 -44.21 -3.13
C LEU A 803 27.08 -45.67 -3.50
N LYS A 804 27.46 -45.92 -4.75
CA LYS A 804 27.91 -47.24 -5.18
C LYS A 804 29.30 -47.56 -4.67
N ASN A 805 30.14 -46.54 -4.51
CA ASN A 805 31.46 -46.65 -3.90
C ASN A 805 31.66 -45.51 -2.87
N PRO A 806 31.49 -45.77 -1.58
CA PRO A 806 31.65 -44.73 -0.54
C PRO A 806 33.04 -44.07 -0.52
N ASN A 807 34.07 -44.72 -1.11
CA ASN A 807 35.44 -44.18 -1.16
C ASN A 807 35.76 -43.43 -2.47
N ALA A 808 34.78 -43.26 -3.37
CA ALA A 808 34.99 -42.54 -4.61
C ALA A 808 35.16 -41.02 -4.35
N THR A 809 35.86 -40.37 -5.27
CA THR A 809 35.74 -38.89 -5.37
C THR A 809 34.36 -38.56 -5.87
N ILE A 810 33.71 -37.61 -5.20
CA ILE A 810 32.33 -37.25 -5.46
C ILE A 810 32.25 -35.87 -6.14
N GLU A 811 31.43 -35.79 -7.18
CA GLU A 811 30.93 -34.52 -7.69
C GLU A 811 29.39 -34.58 -7.83
N VAL A 812 28.71 -33.61 -7.29
CA VAL A 812 27.24 -33.42 -7.49
C VAL A 812 27.02 -32.27 -8.46
N ARG A 813 26.13 -32.50 -9.41
CA ARG A 813 25.66 -31.49 -10.36
C ARG A 813 24.16 -31.29 -10.21
N ALA A 814 23.74 -30.08 -9.91
CA ALA A 814 22.33 -29.68 -9.87
C ALA A 814 22.02 -28.81 -11.09
N THR A 815 21.02 -29.22 -11.83
CA THR A 815 20.48 -28.43 -12.98
C THR A 815 19.15 -27.87 -12.62
N ASP A 816 19.01 -26.53 -12.68
CA ASP A 816 17.79 -25.82 -12.38
C ASP A 816 16.78 -25.84 -13.56
N ARG A 817 15.62 -25.27 -13.35
CA ARG A 817 14.53 -25.17 -14.37
C ARG A 817 14.91 -24.30 -15.58
N LYS A 818 15.96 -23.49 -15.49
CA LYS A 818 16.45 -22.61 -16.56
C LYS A 818 17.68 -23.21 -17.27
N GLY A 819 18.11 -24.40 -16.85
CA GLY A 819 19.25 -25.13 -17.43
C GLY A 819 20.60 -24.72 -16.88
N ASN A 820 20.68 -23.91 -15.83
CA ASN A 820 21.98 -23.63 -15.17
C ASN A 820 22.45 -24.84 -14.39
N VAL A 821 23.75 -25.11 -14.47
CA VAL A 821 24.38 -26.28 -13.82
C VAL A 821 25.31 -25.80 -12.72
N TYR A 822 25.00 -26.17 -11.50
CA TYR A 822 25.80 -25.91 -10.30
C TYR A 822 26.55 -27.18 -9.90
N LYS A 823 27.80 -27.03 -9.43
CA LYS A 823 28.67 -28.19 -9.10
C LYS A 823 29.25 -28.06 -7.71
N CYS A 824 29.31 -29.18 -7.00
CA CYS A 824 29.98 -29.25 -5.71
C CYS A 824 30.69 -30.60 -5.58
N SER A 825 31.94 -30.57 -5.12
CA SER A 825 32.73 -31.76 -4.80
C SER A 825 33.21 -31.79 -3.35
N LYS A 826 33.02 -30.67 -2.63
CA LYS A 826 33.46 -30.58 -1.23
C LYS A 826 32.37 -31.13 -0.31
N ILE A 827 32.71 -32.21 0.40
CA ILE A 827 31.92 -32.69 1.53
C ILE A 827 32.12 -31.73 2.70
N THR A 828 31.04 -31.31 3.32
CA THR A 828 31.06 -30.45 4.51
C THR A 828 31.30 -31.33 5.73
N GLU A 829 32.39 -31.11 6.47
CA GLU A 829 32.81 -31.93 7.59
C GLU A 829 33.37 -31.07 8.73
N GLY A 830 33.30 -31.58 9.96
CA GLY A 830 33.97 -31.02 11.13
C GLY A 830 33.70 -29.54 11.37
N THR A 831 34.73 -28.71 11.38
CA THR A 831 34.60 -27.24 11.62
C THR A 831 33.93 -26.50 10.49
N ASP A 832 33.84 -27.03 9.30
CA ASP A 832 33.06 -26.44 8.21
C ASP A 832 31.57 -26.57 8.44
N MET A 833 31.16 -27.42 9.38
CA MET A 833 29.77 -27.50 9.87
C MET A 833 29.48 -26.50 10.99
N THR A 834 30.56 -25.91 11.57
CA THR A 834 30.44 -24.83 12.57
C THR A 834 30.66 -23.52 11.86
N TYR A 835 29.75 -22.60 12.06
CA TYR A 835 29.74 -21.29 11.37
C TYR A 835 30.45 -20.27 12.22
N ALA A 836 31.07 -19.28 11.56
CA ALA A 836 31.64 -18.15 12.25
C ALA A 836 30.53 -17.48 13.09
N LEU A 837 30.69 -17.58 14.38
CA LEU A 837 29.81 -16.91 15.34
C LEU A 837 30.20 -15.44 15.37
N TYR A 838 29.26 -14.57 15.14
CA TYR A 838 29.50 -13.17 15.41
C TYR A 838 29.56 -12.99 16.92
N ASN A 839 30.66 -12.46 17.44
CA ASN A 839 30.72 -12.01 18.82
C ASN A 839 29.71 -10.88 18.98
N ASN A 840 28.71 -11.08 19.80
CA ASN A 840 27.67 -10.09 20.09
C ASN A 840 28.22 -8.98 20.99
#